data_6ba499ba7b4e2f740e059e77f089c39e
#
_entry.id   6ba499ba7b4e2f740e059e77f089c39e
#
_cell.length_a   1.000
_cell.length_b   1.000
_cell.length_c   1.000
_cell.angle_alpha   90.00
_cell.angle_beta   90.00
_cell.angle_gamma   90.00
#
_symmetry.space_group_name_H-M   'P 1'
#
loop_
_entity.id
_entity.type
_entity.pdbx_description
1 polymer ?
#
loop_
_entity_poly.entity_id
_entity_poly.type
_entity_poly.pdbx_seq_one_letter_code
_entity_poly.pdbx_strand_id
1 'polypeptide(L)'
;MSDSNSSSHPTWLIFFVFPIASGLVTGASHVPLPTGFLAYVGLIPLLLSTKVLRGRSAFVIGFMNGLAYYVATIYWIAWITPPGVLGAVFYLSLWRGLTVWAIALVVHRFGSIGLWSAPFIWVGLEYLMSLGDLGFPWVLLGSSQVEYLPFIQYVDLGGIFAVSFWVLLVNLILLQLWRQRTIISISAVVLVFVIPLIYGLDRMSEDSSGNTIRVGVAQPNLEPLAKEFRPFQTTFAILKGQTIQAAEQGATFVVWPETAVPAYFHLRVNQHFRDLVQDLSDSLDIHIYTGANHLEIGPPRKTYNASFLFAPYDTILGRYDKMRLVPFGERTPFPDLLPGLRAIRFSGSGFVSGNWDSGKRFTVFDLGATRFSGMICFDSAFPQQARQLVRDGAEFLTVITNDGWFGRTSGPLQHAKLSVFRAIETRRSVVRCANPGVSALIDPAGRSLQSVGIFQKAVLVGDVKTSSSLTFYTEWGDLFSQFIGGIGLVLILATFWPSGKSRKHKDAETSLGTELDSKPKRGVGEDRVTRSDDGDVARLDRHRASDDDRSMPFLDHLEELRWHLLRGLGGVVIGAIICGTYGDVILSALTHPYREMNPNHILVTLKPMGMFMVKLNIALVGGLVLALPWVFYQLWTFIAPGLFSTERRNVGFIILSSTFCFLIGGSVAYFGVVPLSLHFLVGLSLDTDVVAQFDIGMYISFMLRLLVAFGVVFELPVATFFLANGNVVTPERMRTGRRYAILIGFVLAAFLTPPDPISQMMMALPLIFLYELSIWVAKVAQPRG
;
A
#
# COMPACT_ATOMS: atom_id res chain seq x y z
N MET A 1 -27.43 38.92 -28.79
CA MET A 1 -26.24 38.08 -29.04
C MET A 1 -25.84 37.51 -27.72
N SER A 2 -26.21 36.26 -27.49
CA SER A 2 -26.08 35.54 -26.23
C SER A 2 -24.73 34.81 -26.22
N ASP A 3 -23.87 35.18 -25.28
CA ASP A 3 -22.62 34.48 -25.02
C ASP A 3 -22.87 33.12 -24.34
N SER A 4 -22.94 32.08 -25.17
CA SER A 4 -22.90 30.69 -24.71
C SER A 4 -21.47 30.12 -24.90
N ASN A 5 -20.52 30.57 -24.10
CA ASN A 5 -19.22 29.94 -23.97
C ASN A 5 -19.13 29.23 -22.60
N SER A 6 -19.93 28.18 -22.38
CA SER A 6 -19.65 27.19 -21.37
C SER A 6 -18.52 26.28 -21.90
N SER A 7 -17.29 26.58 -21.55
CA SER A 7 -16.15 25.67 -21.74
C SER A 7 -16.44 24.38 -20.98
N SER A 8 -17.01 23.40 -21.65
CA SER A 8 -17.15 22.05 -21.17
C SER A 8 -15.74 21.45 -21.01
N HIS A 9 -15.16 21.54 -19.81
CA HIS A 9 -13.96 20.77 -19.52
C HIS A 9 -14.26 19.30 -19.84
N PRO A 10 -13.41 18.62 -20.61
CA PRO A 10 -13.66 17.24 -21.00
C PRO A 10 -13.82 16.39 -19.73
N THR A 11 -14.93 15.69 -19.63
CA THR A 11 -15.36 14.91 -18.44
C THR A 11 -14.28 13.92 -17.97
N TRP A 12 -13.47 13.36 -18.89
CA TRP A 12 -12.37 12.45 -18.55
C TRP A 12 -11.26 13.09 -17.71
N LEU A 13 -11.01 14.41 -17.82
CA LEU A 13 -10.04 15.11 -16.97
C LEU A 13 -10.46 15.08 -15.49
N ILE A 14 -11.76 15.30 -15.22
CA ILE A 14 -12.30 15.29 -13.86
C ILE A 14 -12.33 13.87 -13.30
N PHE A 15 -12.64 12.86 -14.12
CA PHE A 15 -12.81 11.49 -13.67
C PHE A 15 -11.50 10.72 -13.53
N PHE A 16 -10.48 11.02 -14.32
CA PHE A 16 -9.24 10.22 -14.32
C PHE A 16 -7.99 11.04 -13.99
N VAL A 17 -7.78 12.19 -14.64
CA VAL A 17 -6.51 12.91 -14.52
C VAL A 17 -6.38 13.60 -13.16
N PHE A 18 -7.37 14.37 -12.74
CA PHE A 18 -7.29 15.13 -11.50
C PHE A 18 -7.16 14.27 -10.25
N PRO A 19 -7.91 13.16 -10.08
CA PRO A 19 -7.75 12.30 -8.91
C PRO A 19 -6.38 11.62 -8.85
N ILE A 20 -5.91 11.10 -9.98
CA ILE A 20 -4.60 10.44 -10.06
C ILE A 20 -3.49 11.46 -9.79
N ALA A 21 -3.51 12.62 -10.47
CA ALA A 21 -2.52 13.67 -10.26
C ALA A 21 -2.52 14.17 -8.81
N SER A 22 -3.69 14.40 -8.21
CA SER A 22 -3.83 14.77 -6.81
C SER A 22 -3.24 13.69 -5.89
N GLY A 23 -3.48 12.40 -6.16
CA GLY A 23 -2.93 11.28 -5.40
C GLY A 23 -1.41 11.21 -5.50
N LEU A 24 -0.85 11.36 -6.69
CA LEU A 24 0.61 11.35 -6.91
C LEU A 24 1.29 12.56 -6.26
N VAL A 25 0.73 13.76 -6.39
CA VAL A 25 1.28 14.99 -5.78
C VAL A 25 1.27 14.90 -4.26
N THR A 26 0.16 14.44 -3.67
CA THR A 26 0.10 14.22 -2.21
C THR A 26 0.97 13.03 -1.77
N GLY A 27 1.13 12.00 -2.58
CA GLY A 27 2.08 10.92 -2.32
C GLY A 27 3.53 11.39 -2.34
N ALA A 28 3.90 12.23 -3.32
CA ALA A 28 5.22 12.81 -3.42
C ALA A 28 5.56 13.80 -2.29
N SER A 29 4.60 14.22 -1.49
CA SER A 29 4.85 15.06 -0.30
C SER A 29 5.46 14.31 0.88
N HIS A 30 5.62 12.98 0.79
CA HIS A 30 6.20 12.15 1.85
C HIS A 30 7.69 11.90 1.60
N VAL A 31 8.42 11.64 2.70
CA VAL A 31 9.83 11.23 2.60
C VAL A 31 9.98 10.03 1.66
N PRO A 32 11.06 9.94 0.89
CA PRO A 32 12.36 10.61 1.09
C PRO A 32 12.48 12.00 0.43
N LEU A 33 11.44 12.51 -0.24
CA LEU A 33 11.49 13.80 -0.91
C LEU A 33 11.23 14.94 0.07
N PRO A 34 12.00 16.05 0.02
CA PRO A 34 11.77 17.22 0.87
C PRO A 34 10.64 18.11 0.31
N THR A 35 9.57 17.49 -0.14
CA THR A 35 8.47 18.13 -0.89
C THR A 35 7.16 18.17 -0.11
N GLY A 36 7.23 18.16 1.22
CA GLY A 36 6.06 18.19 2.11
C GLY A 36 5.08 19.35 1.81
N PHE A 37 5.58 20.49 1.29
CA PHE A 37 4.75 21.63 0.88
C PHE A 37 3.75 21.29 -0.24
N LEU A 38 3.98 20.25 -1.02
CA LEU A 38 3.04 19.80 -2.06
C LEU A 38 1.70 19.34 -1.44
N ALA A 39 1.71 18.89 -0.19
CA ALA A 39 0.49 18.52 0.52
C ALA A 39 -0.47 19.70 0.72
N TYR A 40 0.03 20.95 0.75
CA TYR A 40 -0.81 22.16 0.95
C TYR A 40 -1.70 22.50 -0.25
N VAL A 41 -1.39 21.97 -1.43
CA VAL A 41 -2.14 22.23 -2.67
C VAL A 41 -2.62 20.95 -3.35
N GLY A 42 -2.02 19.83 -3.01
CA GLY A 42 -2.21 18.55 -3.71
C GLY A 42 -3.64 18.01 -3.65
N LEU A 43 -4.41 18.36 -2.61
CA LEU A 43 -5.80 17.93 -2.46
C LEU A 43 -6.83 18.86 -3.13
N ILE A 44 -6.44 20.05 -3.57
CA ILE A 44 -7.36 21.02 -4.18
C ILE A 44 -8.12 20.41 -5.38
N PRO A 45 -7.48 19.72 -6.35
CA PRO A 45 -8.21 19.12 -7.47
C PRO A 45 -9.23 18.07 -7.02
N LEU A 46 -8.89 17.25 -6.04
CA LEU A 46 -9.78 16.26 -5.47
C LEU A 46 -10.99 16.90 -4.77
N LEU A 47 -10.75 17.91 -3.94
CA LEU A 47 -11.82 18.65 -3.23
C LEU A 47 -12.76 19.37 -4.21
N LEU A 48 -12.23 19.92 -5.31
CA LEU A 48 -13.05 20.52 -6.36
C LEU A 48 -13.95 19.49 -7.05
N SER A 49 -13.46 18.28 -7.28
CA SER A 49 -14.22 17.23 -7.94
C SER A 49 -15.46 16.82 -7.12
N THR A 50 -15.43 16.92 -5.79
CA THR A 50 -16.57 16.59 -4.93
C THR A 50 -17.81 17.44 -5.16
N LYS A 51 -17.68 18.59 -5.81
CA LYS A 51 -18.83 19.47 -6.17
C LYS A 51 -19.66 18.92 -7.32
N VAL A 52 -19.02 18.18 -8.22
CA VAL A 52 -19.64 17.66 -9.45
C VAL A 52 -20.06 16.20 -9.27
N LEU A 53 -19.28 15.44 -8.51
CA LEU A 53 -19.43 13.99 -8.37
C LEU A 53 -20.44 13.63 -7.29
N ARG A 54 -21.30 12.65 -7.58
CA ARG A 54 -22.34 12.17 -6.64
C ARG A 54 -22.26 10.67 -6.44
N GLY A 55 -22.66 10.21 -5.26
CA GLY A 55 -22.84 8.78 -4.96
C GLY A 55 -21.62 7.93 -5.30
N ARG A 56 -21.83 6.90 -6.10
CA ARG A 56 -20.77 5.93 -6.49
C ARG A 56 -19.59 6.58 -7.21
N SER A 57 -19.82 7.61 -8.02
CA SER A 57 -18.73 8.28 -8.75
C SER A 57 -17.75 8.98 -7.80
N ALA A 58 -18.23 9.59 -6.72
CA ALA A 58 -17.35 10.21 -5.73
C ALA A 58 -16.50 9.16 -5.00
N PHE A 59 -17.06 7.98 -4.69
CA PHE A 59 -16.32 6.87 -4.12
C PHE A 59 -15.21 6.38 -5.07
N VAL A 60 -15.55 6.12 -6.34
CA VAL A 60 -14.58 5.63 -7.34
C VAL A 60 -13.43 6.63 -7.52
N ILE A 61 -13.71 7.91 -7.59
CA ILE A 61 -12.69 8.95 -7.73
C ILE A 61 -11.78 8.99 -6.49
N GLY A 62 -12.34 8.91 -5.29
CA GLY A 62 -11.58 8.80 -4.06
C GLY A 62 -10.73 7.54 -4.00
N PHE A 63 -11.27 6.42 -4.47
CA PHE A 63 -10.55 5.16 -4.57
C PHE A 63 -9.36 5.25 -5.55
N MET A 64 -9.54 5.84 -6.73
CA MET A 64 -8.45 6.06 -7.70
C MET A 64 -7.38 7.02 -7.17
N ASN A 65 -7.79 8.08 -6.46
CA ASN A 65 -6.85 8.95 -5.75
C ASN A 65 -6.05 8.15 -4.71
N GLY A 66 -6.73 7.28 -3.96
CA GLY A 66 -6.10 6.38 -2.99
C GLY A 66 -5.10 5.44 -3.65
N LEU A 67 -5.46 4.79 -4.75
CA LEU A 67 -4.53 3.92 -5.50
C LEU A 67 -3.24 4.69 -5.87
N ALA A 68 -3.38 5.87 -6.46
CA ALA A 68 -2.23 6.68 -6.85
C ALA A 68 -1.38 7.11 -5.65
N TYR A 69 -2.01 7.54 -4.56
CA TYR A 69 -1.35 7.94 -3.33
C TYR A 69 -0.61 6.78 -2.65
N TYR A 70 -1.28 5.65 -2.44
CA TYR A 70 -0.68 4.53 -1.72
C TYR A 70 0.37 3.79 -2.56
N VAL A 71 0.20 3.69 -3.88
CA VAL A 71 1.27 3.20 -4.76
C VAL A 71 2.51 4.09 -4.64
N ALA A 72 2.36 5.41 -4.62
CA ALA A 72 3.48 6.33 -4.49
C ALA A 72 4.17 6.26 -3.11
N THR A 73 3.43 5.94 -2.04
CA THR A 73 3.96 6.03 -0.66
C THR A 73 4.40 4.70 -0.07
N ILE A 74 3.71 3.59 -0.35
CA ILE A 74 3.97 2.28 0.28
C ILE A 74 4.40 1.19 -0.72
N TYR A 75 4.88 1.57 -1.91
CA TYR A 75 5.40 0.64 -2.92
C TYR A 75 6.48 -0.31 -2.37
N TRP A 76 7.21 0.11 -1.34
CA TRP A 76 8.29 -0.65 -0.71
C TRP A 76 7.80 -1.94 -0.05
N ILE A 77 6.52 -2.08 0.28
CA ILE A 77 5.94 -3.35 0.78
C ILE A 77 6.10 -4.46 -0.27
N ALA A 78 6.22 -4.12 -1.56
CA ALA A 78 6.48 -5.10 -2.62
C ALA A 78 7.82 -5.84 -2.44
N TRP A 79 8.79 -5.22 -1.77
CA TRP A 79 10.08 -5.87 -1.43
C TRP A 79 9.89 -7.01 -0.43
N ILE A 80 8.92 -6.88 0.45
CA ILE A 80 8.59 -7.89 1.47
C ILE A 80 7.65 -8.93 0.87
N THR A 81 6.55 -8.46 0.28
CA THR A 81 5.50 -9.33 -0.26
C THR A 81 4.73 -8.63 -1.40
N PRO A 82 4.96 -9.02 -2.67
CA PRO A 82 4.21 -8.45 -3.80
C PRO A 82 2.67 -8.58 -3.67
N PRO A 83 2.09 -9.72 -3.23
CA PRO A 83 0.65 -9.78 -2.97
C PRO A 83 0.21 -8.88 -1.82
N GLY A 84 1.06 -8.70 -0.82
CA GLY A 84 0.77 -7.86 0.34
C GLY A 84 0.61 -6.39 -0.03
N VAL A 85 1.47 -5.84 -0.92
CA VAL A 85 1.32 -4.45 -1.36
C VAL A 85 0.02 -4.24 -2.12
N LEU A 86 -0.39 -5.18 -2.96
CA LEU A 86 -1.67 -5.09 -3.69
C LEU A 86 -2.86 -5.05 -2.72
N GLY A 87 -2.85 -5.95 -1.72
CA GLY A 87 -3.89 -5.98 -0.68
C GLY A 87 -3.91 -4.71 0.16
N ALA A 88 -2.74 -4.21 0.60
CA ALA A 88 -2.62 -2.99 1.40
C ALA A 88 -3.08 -1.75 0.61
N VAL A 89 -2.60 -1.57 -0.62
CA VAL A 89 -3.00 -0.46 -1.50
C VAL A 89 -4.50 -0.50 -1.76
N PHE A 90 -5.07 -1.67 -2.07
CA PHE A 90 -6.51 -1.82 -2.29
C PHE A 90 -7.31 -1.46 -1.04
N TYR A 91 -6.98 -2.06 0.11
CA TYR A 91 -7.66 -1.82 1.39
C TYR A 91 -7.65 -0.35 1.80
N LEU A 92 -6.47 0.27 1.78
CA LEU A 92 -6.32 1.68 2.16
C LEU A 92 -7.03 2.61 1.17
N SER A 93 -7.09 2.25 -0.12
CA SER A 93 -7.83 3.02 -1.12
C SER A 93 -9.34 2.98 -0.92
N LEU A 94 -9.90 1.91 -0.33
CA LEU A 94 -11.31 1.87 0.07
C LEU A 94 -11.64 2.96 1.10
N TRP A 95 -10.76 3.17 2.10
CA TRP A 95 -10.92 4.24 3.08
C TRP A 95 -10.89 5.63 2.42
N ARG A 96 -10.00 5.83 1.44
CA ARG A 96 -9.94 7.07 0.68
C ARG A 96 -11.21 7.29 -0.16
N GLY A 97 -11.71 6.22 -0.78
CA GLY A 97 -13.00 6.22 -1.49
C GLY A 97 -14.15 6.64 -0.60
N LEU A 98 -14.24 6.04 0.61
CA LEU A 98 -15.24 6.36 1.61
C LEU A 98 -15.14 7.82 2.08
N THR A 99 -13.92 8.33 2.28
CA THR A 99 -13.66 9.71 2.69
C THR A 99 -14.19 10.71 1.66
N VAL A 100 -13.85 10.53 0.39
CA VAL A 100 -14.29 11.43 -0.69
C VAL A 100 -15.80 11.34 -0.91
N TRP A 101 -16.37 10.14 -0.83
CA TRP A 101 -17.80 9.94 -0.89
C TRP A 101 -18.55 10.68 0.23
N ALA A 102 -18.08 10.57 1.47
CA ALA A 102 -18.68 11.22 2.62
C ALA A 102 -18.60 12.76 2.52
N ILE A 103 -17.44 13.29 2.08
CA ILE A 103 -17.30 14.73 1.81
C ILE A 103 -18.27 15.18 0.72
N ALA A 104 -18.39 14.42 -0.39
CA ALA A 104 -19.31 14.73 -1.46
C ALA A 104 -20.77 14.77 -1.03
N LEU A 105 -21.20 13.87 -0.13
CA LEU A 105 -22.56 13.90 0.45
C LEU A 105 -22.84 15.25 1.13
N VAL A 106 -21.89 15.72 1.95
CA VAL A 106 -22.05 16.99 2.68
C VAL A 106 -22.00 18.17 1.72
N VAL A 107 -21.09 18.15 0.72
CA VAL A 107 -20.97 19.19 -0.31
C VAL A 107 -22.25 19.31 -1.13
N HIS A 108 -22.86 18.20 -1.52
CA HIS A 108 -24.12 18.24 -2.30
C HIS A 108 -25.32 18.73 -1.48
N ARG A 109 -25.30 18.52 -0.17
CA ARG A 109 -26.37 18.99 0.72
C ARG A 109 -26.26 20.47 1.04
N PHE A 110 -25.02 20.93 1.33
CA PHE A 110 -24.76 22.28 1.85
C PHE A 110 -24.04 23.22 0.86
N GLY A 111 -23.82 22.75 -0.37
CA GLY A 111 -23.14 23.53 -1.40
C GLY A 111 -21.66 23.78 -1.09
N SER A 112 -21.13 24.91 -1.52
CA SER A 112 -19.71 25.23 -1.39
C SER A 112 -19.22 25.32 0.07
N ILE A 113 -20.08 25.64 1.02
CA ILE A 113 -19.76 25.68 2.44
C ILE A 113 -19.50 24.25 2.95
N GLY A 114 -20.13 23.24 2.35
CA GLY A 114 -19.91 21.83 2.68
C GLY A 114 -18.48 21.37 2.48
N LEU A 115 -17.65 22.04 1.68
CA LEU A 115 -16.22 21.72 1.56
C LEU A 115 -15.46 21.86 2.87
N TRP A 116 -15.90 22.75 3.77
CA TRP A 116 -15.29 22.93 5.08
C TRP A 116 -15.51 21.73 6.01
N SER A 117 -16.35 20.77 5.63
CA SER A 117 -16.45 19.48 6.33
C SER A 117 -15.26 18.55 6.08
N ALA A 118 -14.45 18.80 5.05
CA ALA A 118 -13.38 17.90 4.63
C ALA A 118 -12.36 17.59 5.75
N PRO A 119 -11.83 18.56 6.53
CA PRO A 119 -10.91 18.26 7.62
C PRO A 119 -11.53 17.36 8.70
N PHE A 120 -12.81 17.55 9.01
CA PHE A 120 -13.52 16.79 10.04
C PHE A 120 -13.77 15.34 9.61
N ILE A 121 -14.26 15.13 8.41
CA ILE A 121 -14.55 13.82 7.86
C ILE A 121 -13.25 13.04 7.61
N TRP A 122 -12.25 13.69 7.04
CA TRP A 122 -10.98 13.06 6.71
C TRP A 122 -10.26 12.56 7.94
N VAL A 123 -10.08 13.44 8.95
CA VAL A 123 -9.41 13.08 10.21
C VAL A 123 -10.17 11.99 10.95
N GLY A 124 -11.50 12.05 10.98
CA GLY A 124 -12.31 10.99 11.58
C GLY A 124 -12.08 9.62 10.92
N LEU A 125 -12.02 9.58 9.60
CA LEU A 125 -11.78 8.33 8.86
C LEU A 125 -10.30 7.87 8.90
N GLU A 126 -9.32 8.79 8.91
CA GLU A 126 -7.91 8.43 9.18
C GLU A 126 -7.75 7.82 10.58
N TYR A 127 -8.43 8.38 11.58
CA TYR A 127 -8.43 7.81 12.92
C TYR A 127 -9.03 6.40 12.95
N LEU A 128 -10.21 6.19 12.35
CA LEU A 128 -10.82 4.87 12.27
C LEU A 128 -9.95 3.85 11.51
N MET A 129 -9.31 4.28 10.42
CA MET A 129 -8.37 3.46 9.65
C MET A 129 -7.15 3.03 10.48
N SER A 130 -6.77 3.79 11.49
CA SER A 130 -5.63 3.47 12.37
C SER A 130 -5.95 2.44 13.45
N LEU A 131 -7.23 2.05 13.61
CA LEU A 131 -7.68 1.16 14.68
C LEU A 131 -7.74 -0.30 14.23
N GLY A 132 -7.74 -1.21 15.22
CA GLY A 132 -7.93 -2.65 15.02
C GLY A 132 -6.71 -3.37 14.43
N ASP A 133 -6.92 -4.62 14.04
CA ASP A 133 -5.87 -5.53 13.55
C ASP A 133 -5.32 -5.16 12.17
N LEU A 134 -6.10 -4.42 11.36
CA LEU A 134 -5.71 -3.88 10.06
C LEU A 134 -5.33 -2.41 10.14
N GLY A 135 -5.18 -1.84 11.34
CA GLY A 135 -4.77 -0.46 11.52
C GLY A 135 -3.41 -0.18 10.88
N PHE A 136 -3.33 0.87 10.07
CA PHE A 136 -2.10 1.23 9.34
C PHE A 136 -1.84 2.74 9.34
N PRO A 137 -1.44 3.33 10.49
CA PRO A 137 -1.17 4.78 10.60
C PRO A 137 0.23 5.17 10.09
N TRP A 138 0.73 4.54 9.02
CA TRP A 138 2.09 4.75 8.52
C TRP A 138 2.23 6.01 7.67
N VAL A 139 1.31 6.22 6.74
CA VAL A 139 1.32 7.35 5.81
C VAL A 139 0.04 8.17 5.94
N LEU A 140 -0.24 8.68 7.15
CA LEU A 140 -1.28 9.68 7.39
C LEU A 140 -0.91 10.98 6.67
N LEU A 141 -1.89 11.78 6.28
CA LEU A 141 -1.63 13.05 5.59
C LEU A 141 -0.68 13.96 6.39
N GLY A 142 -0.83 13.98 7.72
CA GLY A 142 0.03 14.75 8.62
C GLY A 142 1.49 14.33 8.61
N SER A 143 1.81 13.06 8.30
CA SER A 143 3.20 12.59 8.28
C SER A 143 4.03 13.20 7.15
N SER A 144 3.38 13.81 6.13
CA SER A 144 4.03 14.57 5.07
C SER A 144 4.78 15.81 5.59
N GLN A 145 4.47 16.29 6.81
CA GLN A 145 5.00 17.53 7.38
C GLN A 145 6.18 17.33 8.33
N VAL A 146 6.67 16.11 8.46
CA VAL A 146 7.72 15.74 9.46
C VAL A 146 9.03 16.52 9.34
N GLU A 147 9.35 17.03 8.16
CA GLU A 147 10.56 17.84 7.92
C GLU A 147 10.43 19.30 8.42
N TYR A 148 9.21 19.76 8.70
CA TYR A 148 8.93 21.15 9.09
C TYR A 148 8.67 21.24 10.59
N LEU A 149 9.66 20.85 11.42
CA LEU A 149 9.53 20.74 12.87
C LEU A 149 8.87 21.94 13.56
N PRO A 150 9.18 23.23 13.23
CA PRO A 150 8.53 24.35 13.87
C PRO A 150 7.01 24.40 13.63
N PHE A 151 6.52 23.84 12.54
CA PHE A 151 5.10 23.88 12.19
C PHE A 151 4.28 22.73 12.78
N ILE A 152 4.92 21.70 13.33
CA ILE A 152 4.24 20.49 13.82
C ILE A 152 4.32 20.30 15.34
N GLN A 153 4.87 21.24 16.09
CA GLN A 153 5.06 21.09 17.54
C GLN A 153 3.75 20.92 18.32
N TYR A 154 2.62 21.43 17.80
CA TYR A 154 1.30 21.28 18.39
C TYR A 154 0.72 19.84 18.33
N VAL A 155 1.49 18.87 17.82
CA VAL A 155 1.14 17.46 17.99
C VAL A 155 1.14 17.03 19.45
N ASP A 156 1.82 17.77 20.33
CA ASP A 156 1.74 17.60 21.80
C ASP A 156 0.35 17.93 22.37
N LEU A 157 -0.53 18.59 21.58
CA LEU A 157 -1.93 18.87 21.91
C LEU A 157 -2.89 17.88 21.27
N GLY A 158 -2.77 17.62 19.97
CA GLY A 158 -3.78 16.86 19.20
C GLY A 158 -3.25 15.62 18.45
N GLY A 159 -1.99 15.26 18.65
CA GLY A 159 -1.34 14.15 17.95
C GLY A 159 -1.14 14.44 16.46
N ILE A 160 -0.63 13.46 15.73
CA ILE A 160 -0.38 13.55 14.28
C ILE A 160 -1.66 13.90 13.49
N PHE A 161 -2.84 13.54 13.97
CA PHE A 161 -4.13 13.83 13.33
C PHE A 161 -4.44 15.33 13.27
N ALA A 162 -3.93 16.12 14.22
CA ALA A 162 -4.06 17.56 14.17
C ALA A 162 -3.27 18.17 13.00
N VAL A 163 -2.16 17.54 12.60
CA VAL A 163 -1.40 17.95 11.41
C VAL A 163 -2.17 17.59 10.13
N SER A 164 -2.80 16.43 10.07
CA SER A 164 -3.71 16.08 8.94
C SER A 164 -4.84 17.10 8.80
N PHE A 165 -5.45 17.49 9.92
CA PHE A 165 -6.48 18.54 9.96
C PHE A 165 -5.95 19.87 9.41
N TRP A 166 -4.79 20.29 9.87
CA TRP A 166 -4.15 21.55 9.47
C TRP A 166 -3.82 21.56 7.97
N VAL A 167 -3.25 20.49 7.42
CA VAL A 167 -2.94 20.39 5.98
C VAL A 167 -4.20 20.53 5.12
N LEU A 168 -5.31 19.92 5.52
CA LEU A 168 -6.60 20.07 4.84
C LEU A 168 -7.16 21.49 4.97
N LEU A 169 -7.02 22.10 6.14
CA LEU A 169 -7.42 23.49 6.37
C LEU A 169 -6.64 24.43 5.44
N VAL A 170 -5.31 24.23 5.30
CA VAL A 170 -4.47 25.01 4.36
C VAL A 170 -4.97 24.86 2.93
N ASN A 171 -5.28 23.63 2.44
CA ASN A 171 -5.84 23.43 1.11
C ASN A 171 -7.14 24.23 0.90
N LEU A 172 -8.02 24.24 1.89
CA LEU A 172 -9.30 24.96 1.79
C LEU A 172 -9.11 26.48 1.81
N ILE A 173 -8.23 26.99 2.65
CA ILE A 173 -7.92 28.42 2.74
C ILE A 173 -7.26 28.91 1.42
N LEU A 174 -6.30 28.15 0.89
CA LEU A 174 -5.68 28.46 -0.41
C LEU A 174 -6.68 28.39 -1.54
N LEU A 175 -7.60 27.42 -1.54
CA LEU A 175 -8.70 27.34 -2.50
C LEU A 175 -9.63 28.55 -2.38
N GLN A 176 -9.91 29.01 -1.18
CA GLN A 176 -10.72 30.21 -0.95
C GLN A 176 -10.00 31.47 -1.43
N LEU A 177 -8.71 31.62 -1.15
CA LEU A 177 -7.88 32.71 -1.64
C LEU A 177 -7.84 32.76 -3.18
N TRP A 178 -7.73 31.61 -3.83
CA TRP A 178 -7.74 31.51 -5.29
C TRP A 178 -9.07 31.98 -5.89
N ARG A 179 -10.19 31.72 -5.20
CA ARG A 179 -11.55 32.15 -5.63
C ARG A 179 -11.87 33.61 -5.31
N GLN A 180 -11.47 34.06 -4.14
CA GLN A 180 -11.80 35.38 -3.60
C GLN A 180 -10.58 35.98 -2.93
N ARG A 181 -9.94 36.92 -3.62
CA ARG A 181 -8.76 37.64 -3.11
C ARG A 181 -9.17 38.77 -2.14
N THR A 182 -9.77 38.39 -1.01
CA THR A 182 -10.16 39.32 0.03
C THR A 182 -9.07 39.46 1.09
N ILE A 183 -9.06 40.59 1.83
CA ILE A 183 -8.17 40.76 2.99
C ILE A 183 -8.35 39.60 3.97
N ILE A 184 -9.58 39.15 4.20
CA ILE A 184 -9.89 38.02 5.09
C ILE A 184 -9.19 36.73 4.63
N SER A 185 -9.25 36.40 3.33
CA SER A 185 -8.59 35.18 2.83
C SER A 185 -7.07 35.29 2.87
N ILE A 186 -6.49 36.47 2.64
CA ILE A 186 -5.04 36.72 2.79
C ILE A 186 -4.64 36.58 4.27
N SER A 187 -5.38 37.20 5.18
CA SER A 187 -5.12 37.11 6.62
C SER A 187 -5.24 35.66 7.12
N ALA A 188 -6.22 34.89 6.61
CA ALA A 188 -6.38 33.47 6.96
C ALA A 188 -5.16 32.65 6.53
N VAL A 189 -4.59 32.90 5.33
CA VAL A 189 -3.35 32.23 4.89
C VAL A 189 -2.19 32.57 5.81
N VAL A 190 -2.03 33.84 6.18
CA VAL A 190 -0.96 34.26 7.10
C VAL A 190 -1.13 33.58 8.46
N LEU A 191 -2.33 33.63 9.03
CA LEU A 191 -2.61 33.11 10.37
C LEU A 191 -2.45 31.58 10.44
N VAL A 192 -2.87 30.84 9.41
CA VAL A 192 -2.77 29.36 9.41
C VAL A 192 -1.33 28.87 9.45
N PHE A 193 -0.35 29.66 9.01
CA PHE A 193 1.08 29.36 9.11
C PHE A 193 1.73 30.03 10.34
N VAL A 194 1.40 31.27 10.64
CA VAL A 194 2.04 32.04 11.72
C VAL A 194 1.71 31.48 13.09
N ILE A 195 0.46 31.05 13.34
CA ILE A 195 0.05 30.52 14.65
C ILE A 195 0.83 29.23 14.99
N PRO A 196 0.86 28.17 14.12
CA PRO A 196 1.67 27.00 14.40
C PRO A 196 3.17 27.31 14.53
N LEU A 197 3.68 28.25 13.73
CA LEU A 197 5.08 28.64 13.76
C LEU A 197 5.47 29.30 15.11
N ILE A 198 4.68 30.26 15.60
CA ILE A 198 4.95 30.93 16.90
C ILE A 198 4.90 29.88 18.01
N TYR A 199 3.85 29.07 18.05
CA TYR A 199 3.74 27.97 19.02
C TYR A 199 4.94 27.04 18.94
N GLY A 200 5.33 26.65 17.74
CA GLY A 200 6.43 25.72 17.56
C GLY A 200 7.79 26.27 17.93
N LEU A 201 8.08 27.55 17.63
CA LEU A 201 9.31 28.19 18.02
C LEU A 201 9.41 28.31 19.55
N ASP A 202 8.31 28.66 20.22
CA ASP A 202 8.22 28.70 21.67
C ASP A 202 8.50 27.32 22.29
N ARG A 203 7.80 26.30 21.84
CA ARG A 203 7.98 24.90 22.32
C ARG A 203 9.37 24.32 22.04
N MET A 204 10.03 24.74 20.96
CA MET A 204 11.39 24.30 20.61
C MET A 204 12.48 25.05 21.40
N SER A 205 12.15 26.18 22.00
CA SER A 205 13.05 26.96 22.87
C SER A 205 13.01 26.48 24.31
N GLU A 206 11.97 25.76 24.72
CA GLU A 206 11.89 25.21 26.07
C GLU A 206 13.05 24.24 26.33
N ASP A 207 13.92 24.61 27.26
CA ASP A 207 14.91 23.71 27.79
C ASP A 207 14.18 22.66 28.64
N SER A 208 14.14 21.42 28.14
CA SER A 208 13.65 20.31 28.93
C SER A 208 14.59 20.14 30.14
N SER A 209 14.17 20.72 31.27
CA SER A 209 14.84 20.56 32.56
C SER A 209 14.64 19.13 33.05
N GLY A 210 15.54 18.26 32.71
CA GLY A 210 15.53 16.84 33.13
C GLY A 210 16.94 16.33 33.33
N ASN A 211 17.05 15.20 34.03
CA ASN A 211 18.31 14.47 34.09
C ASN A 211 18.71 14.00 32.70
N THR A 212 19.97 13.71 32.51
CA THR A 212 20.50 13.10 31.29
C THR A 212 21.04 11.73 31.58
N ILE A 213 20.85 10.82 30.65
CA ILE A 213 21.49 9.50 30.66
C ILE A 213 22.34 9.36 29.39
N ARG A 214 23.54 8.81 29.53
CA ARG A 214 24.43 8.58 28.40
C ARG A 214 24.15 7.22 27.80
N VAL A 215 23.64 7.23 26.57
CA VAL A 215 23.13 6.04 25.87
C VAL A 215 24.01 5.66 24.70
N GLY A 216 24.29 4.37 24.57
CA GLY A 216 24.91 3.75 23.39
C GLY A 216 23.84 3.07 22.50
N VAL A 217 24.00 3.17 21.18
CA VAL A 217 23.17 2.46 20.20
C VAL A 217 24.08 1.63 19.31
N ALA A 218 23.88 0.31 19.30
CA ALA A 218 24.65 -0.61 18.49
C ALA A 218 23.92 -0.96 17.19
N GLN A 219 24.40 -0.45 16.05
CA GLN A 219 23.89 -0.81 14.70
C GLN A 219 24.84 -1.82 14.04
N PRO A 220 24.59 -3.13 14.10
CA PRO A 220 25.51 -4.15 13.58
C PRO A 220 25.47 -4.28 12.07
N ASN A 221 24.41 -3.81 11.41
CA ASN A 221 24.20 -3.87 9.94
C ASN A 221 24.24 -5.30 9.41
N LEU A 222 23.43 -6.17 9.95
CA LEU A 222 23.31 -7.56 9.54
C LEU A 222 22.13 -7.73 8.59
N GLU A 223 22.35 -8.35 7.44
CA GLU A 223 21.29 -8.64 6.49
C GLU A 223 20.25 -9.59 7.11
N PRO A 224 18.94 -9.29 7.04
CA PRO A 224 17.90 -10.05 7.74
C PRO A 224 17.88 -11.53 7.40
N LEU A 225 18.01 -11.88 6.12
CA LEU A 225 18.03 -13.28 5.65
C LEU A 225 19.31 -14.03 6.09
N ALA A 226 20.45 -13.35 6.00
CA ALA A 226 21.71 -13.94 6.43
C ALA A 226 21.78 -14.16 7.95
N LYS A 227 21.03 -13.39 8.73
CA LYS A 227 20.96 -13.49 10.18
C LYS A 227 20.35 -14.81 10.66
N GLU A 228 19.36 -15.35 9.94
CA GLU A 228 18.74 -16.65 10.28
C GLU A 228 19.70 -17.84 10.11
N PHE A 229 20.70 -17.70 9.23
CA PHE A 229 21.65 -18.77 8.92
C PHE A 229 23.03 -18.54 9.54
N ARG A 230 23.30 -17.38 10.17
CA ARG A 230 24.58 -17.13 10.84
C ARG A 230 24.58 -17.67 12.26
N PRO A 231 25.68 -18.31 12.71
CA PRO A 231 25.86 -18.63 14.09
C PRO A 231 25.71 -17.38 14.97
N PHE A 232 24.97 -17.48 16.07
CA PHE A 232 24.75 -16.35 17.00
C PHE A 232 26.09 -15.76 17.48
N GLN A 233 27.11 -16.58 17.67
CA GLN A 233 28.46 -16.17 18.10
C GLN A 233 29.04 -15.06 17.21
N THR A 234 28.84 -15.13 15.91
CA THR A 234 29.30 -14.09 14.97
C THR A 234 28.55 -12.77 15.18
N THR A 235 27.21 -12.84 15.34
CA THR A 235 26.37 -11.67 15.65
C THR A 235 26.75 -11.07 17.00
N PHE A 236 26.93 -11.92 18.01
CA PHE A 236 27.30 -11.51 19.36
C PHE A 236 28.70 -10.85 19.38
N ALA A 237 29.67 -11.36 18.65
CA ALA A 237 31.00 -10.75 18.57
C ALA A 237 30.94 -9.32 18.04
N ILE A 238 30.07 -9.03 17.05
CA ILE A 238 29.88 -7.68 16.51
C ILE A 238 29.24 -6.78 17.57
N LEU A 239 28.15 -7.24 18.19
CA LEU A 239 27.41 -6.48 19.20
C LEU A 239 28.26 -6.25 20.45
N LYS A 240 29.04 -7.26 20.89
CA LYS A 240 30.00 -7.13 21.98
C LYS A 240 31.03 -6.03 21.70
N GLY A 241 31.65 -6.04 20.52
CA GLY A 241 32.63 -5.00 20.14
C GLY A 241 32.01 -3.60 20.12
N GLN A 242 30.78 -3.48 19.58
CA GLN A 242 30.05 -2.19 19.58
C GLN A 242 29.65 -1.76 21.00
N THR A 243 29.32 -2.68 21.88
CA THR A 243 28.98 -2.39 23.27
C THR A 243 30.21 -1.92 24.07
N ILE A 244 31.35 -2.57 23.87
CA ILE A 244 32.62 -2.13 24.47
C ILE A 244 32.96 -0.71 23.99
N GLN A 245 32.88 -0.46 22.68
CA GLN A 245 33.11 0.87 22.12
C GLN A 245 32.17 1.94 22.70
N ALA A 246 30.90 1.60 22.95
CA ALA A 246 29.94 2.50 23.60
C ALA A 246 30.30 2.75 25.06
N ALA A 247 30.67 1.72 25.82
CA ALA A 247 31.10 1.83 27.21
C ALA A 247 32.38 2.69 27.37
N GLU A 248 33.38 2.52 26.49
CA GLU A 248 34.58 3.34 26.43
C GLU A 248 34.27 4.84 26.21
N GLN A 249 33.16 5.16 25.55
CA GLN A 249 32.68 6.53 25.37
C GLN A 249 31.75 6.98 26.51
N GLY A 250 31.65 6.20 27.59
CA GLY A 250 30.92 6.51 28.80
C GLY A 250 29.43 6.18 28.78
N ALA A 251 28.95 5.35 27.87
CA ALA A 251 27.58 4.89 27.87
C ALA A 251 27.32 3.97 29.08
N THR A 252 26.26 4.24 29.83
CA THR A 252 25.81 3.40 30.96
C THR A 252 24.61 2.52 30.58
N PHE A 253 24.01 2.77 29.44
CA PHE A 253 22.89 2.03 28.90
C PHE A 253 23.13 1.83 27.39
N VAL A 254 23.08 0.59 26.92
CA VAL A 254 23.30 0.24 25.49
C VAL A 254 22.08 -0.47 24.95
N VAL A 255 21.63 -0.03 23.76
CA VAL A 255 20.47 -0.57 23.06
C VAL A 255 20.94 -1.38 21.84
N TRP A 256 20.48 -2.63 21.78
CA TRP A 256 20.63 -3.52 20.64
C TRP A 256 19.32 -3.59 19.83
N PRO A 257 19.38 -3.90 18.53
CA PRO A 257 18.20 -3.89 17.66
C PRO A 257 17.22 -5.06 17.92
N GLU A 258 16.11 -5.04 17.23
CA GLU A 258 15.07 -6.08 17.20
C GLU A 258 15.67 -7.44 16.84
N THR A 259 15.26 -8.49 17.58
CA THR A 259 15.75 -9.88 17.42
C THR A 259 17.27 -9.98 17.30
N ALA A 260 18.03 -9.15 18.04
CA ALA A 260 19.48 -9.18 18.09
C ALA A 260 19.97 -10.55 18.54
N VAL A 261 19.22 -11.18 19.45
CA VAL A 261 19.43 -12.56 19.90
C VAL A 261 18.30 -13.43 19.36
N PRO A 262 18.52 -14.25 18.32
CA PRO A 262 17.48 -15.09 17.72
C PRO A 262 17.22 -16.37 18.54
N ALA A 263 16.98 -16.23 19.84
CA ALA A 263 16.82 -17.34 20.76
C ALA A 263 15.73 -17.05 21.81
N TYR A 264 15.16 -18.13 22.36
CA TYR A 264 14.21 -18.05 23.47
C TYR A 264 14.99 -18.12 24.80
N PHE A 265 15.26 -16.98 25.43
CA PHE A 265 16.12 -16.88 26.62
C PHE A 265 15.71 -17.77 27.82
N HIS A 266 14.41 -18.04 28.01
CA HIS A 266 13.91 -18.82 29.12
C HIS A 266 14.09 -20.34 28.92
N LEU A 267 14.46 -20.81 27.73
CA LEU A 267 14.72 -22.21 27.48
C LEU A 267 16.14 -22.58 27.95
N ARG A 268 16.26 -23.66 28.72
CA ARG A 268 17.56 -24.17 29.26
C ARG A 268 18.59 -24.39 28.14
N VAL A 269 18.15 -24.86 26.96
CA VAL A 269 19.02 -25.07 25.80
C VAL A 269 19.68 -23.79 25.29
N ASN A 270 19.07 -22.64 25.54
CA ASN A 270 19.53 -21.33 25.11
C ASN A 270 20.13 -20.50 26.26
N GLN A 271 20.31 -21.10 27.44
CA GLN A 271 20.82 -20.39 28.60
C GLN A 271 22.18 -19.74 28.35
N HIS A 272 23.05 -20.38 27.61
CA HIS A 272 24.37 -19.85 27.26
C HIS A 272 24.29 -18.51 26.49
N PHE A 273 23.25 -18.26 25.68
CA PHE A 273 23.07 -16.95 24.99
C PHE A 273 22.72 -15.86 25.99
N ARG A 274 21.89 -16.17 26.97
CA ARG A 274 21.55 -15.27 28.08
C ARG A 274 22.78 -14.94 28.89
N ASP A 275 23.55 -15.99 29.27
CA ASP A 275 24.74 -15.86 30.10
C ASP A 275 25.82 -15.01 29.40
N LEU A 276 26.01 -15.14 28.08
CA LEU A 276 26.89 -14.27 27.29
C LEU A 276 26.52 -12.79 27.36
N VAL A 277 25.21 -12.45 27.31
CA VAL A 277 24.76 -11.06 27.40
C VAL A 277 24.91 -10.57 28.85
N GLN A 278 24.61 -11.39 29.84
CA GLN A 278 24.78 -11.07 31.27
C GLN A 278 26.25 -10.81 31.61
N ASP A 279 27.13 -11.72 31.22
CA ASP A 279 28.58 -11.57 31.45
C ASP A 279 29.14 -10.29 30.85
N LEU A 280 28.61 -9.87 29.66
CA LEU A 280 28.99 -8.63 29.06
C LEU A 280 28.47 -7.43 29.84
N SER A 281 27.22 -7.46 30.32
CA SER A 281 26.63 -6.43 31.19
C SER A 281 27.44 -6.28 32.50
N ASP A 282 27.76 -7.40 33.13
CA ASP A 282 28.52 -7.44 34.41
C ASP A 282 29.95 -6.93 34.22
N SER A 283 30.64 -7.37 33.15
CA SER A 283 32.04 -6.99 32.89
C SER A 283 32.24 -5.52 32.60
N LEU A 284 31.24 -4.86 32.04
CA LEU A 284 31.30 -3.44 31.67
C LEU A 284 30.55 -2.51 32.65
N ASP A 285 29.84 -3.08 33.61
CA ASP A 285 28.97 -2.37 34.57
C ASP A 285 27.92 -1.49 33.87
N ILE A 286 27.23 -2.02 32.83
CA ILE A 286 26.25 -1.31 32.02
C ILE A 286 24.96 -2.09 31.85
N HIS A 287 23.85 -1.36 31.66
CA HIS A 287 22.58 -1.95 31.26
C HIS A 287 22.55 -2.25 29.75
N ILE A 288 22.02 -3.43 29.37
CA ILE A 288 21.85 -3.83 27.95
C ILE A 288 20.37 -4.11 27.67
N TYR A 289 19.78 -3.36 26.75
CA TYR A 289 18.43 -3.60 26.27
C TYR A 289 18.47 -4.24 24.87
N THR A 290 17.90 -5.43 24.73
CA THR A 290 18.03 -6.25 23.51
C THR A 290 16.73 -6.89 23.08
N GLY A 291 16.51 -6.99 21.73
CA GLY A 291 15.44 -7.79 21.18
C GLY A 291 15.78 -9.27 21.15
N ALA A 292 14.83 -10.11 21.55
CA ALA A 292 14.91 -11.59 21.47
C ALA A 292 13.49 -12.19 21.41
N ASN A 293 13.43 -13.49 21.09
CA ASN A 293 12.16 -14.21 21.06
C ASN A 293 11.77 -14.70 22.45
N HIS A 294 10.47 -14.72 22.75
CA HIS A 294 9.91 -15.32 23.95
C HIS A 294 8.90 -16.40 23.65
N LEU A 295 8.92 -17.49 24.41
CA LEU A 295 7.98 -18.60 24.33
C LEU A 295 7.33 -18.82 25.68
N GLU A 296 6.03 -18.65 25.78
CA GLU A 296 5.23 -19.00 26.95
C GLU A 296 4.78 -20.46 26.83
N ILE A 297 5.28 -21.31 27.74
CA ILE A 297 4.95 -22.74 27.77
C ILE A 297 3.65 -22.91 28.55
N GLY A 298 2.56 -23.20 27.84
CA GLY A 298 1.22 -23.41 28.41
C GLY A 298 0.23 -23.84 27.34
N PRO A 299 -0.96 -24.35 27.69
CA PRO A 299 -2.05 -24.57 26.73
C PRO A 299 -2.93 -23.29 26.59
N PRO A 300 -2.96 -22.60 25.44
CA PRO A 300 -2.14 -22.80 24.25
C PRO A 300 -0.73 -22.22 24.39
N ARG A 301 0.25 -22.82 23.72
CA ARG A 301 1.62 -22.32 23.60
C ARG A 301 1.61 -20.99 22.84
N LYS A 302 2.29 -19.97 23.36
CA LYS A 302 2.36 -18.63 22.76
C LYS A 302 3.78 -18.22 22.47
N THR A 303 3.97 -17.53 21.37
CA THR A 303 5.27 -17.01 20.92
C THR A 303 5.21 -15.52 20.71
N TYR A 304 6.22 -14.80 21.22
CA TYR A 304 6.28 -13.34 21.16
C TYR A 304 7.61 -12.88 20.56
N ASN A 305 7.53 -11.82 19.75
CA ASN A 305 8.67 -10.95 19.47
C ASN A 305 8.82 -10.03 20.68
N ALA A 306 9.93 -10.10 21.38
CA ALA A 306 10.08 -9.47 22.69
C ALA A 306 11.40 -8.71 22.83
N SER A 307 11.49 -7.91 23.87
CA SER A 307 12.72 -7.25 24.32
C SER A 307 12.95 -7.44 25.81
N PHE A 308 14.21 -7.41 26.21
CA PHE A 308 14.66 -7.70 27.56
C PHE A 308 15.69 -6.68 28.03
N LEU A 309 15.63 -6.32 29.32
CA LEU A 309 16.63 -5.50 29.96
C LEU A 309 17.52 -6.36 30.85
N PHE A 310 18.82 -6.34 30.59
CA PHE A 310 19.86 -6.89 31.44
C PHE A 310 20.48 -5.78 32.30
N ALA A 311 20.68 -6.04 33.57
CA ALA A 311 21.36 -5.16 34.51
C ALA A 311 22.65 -5.78 35.00
N PRO A 312 23.68 -4.97 35.35
CA PRO A 312 24.89 -5.45 35.95
C PRO A 312 24.60 -6.19 37.28
N TYR A 313 25.23 -7.36 37.45
CA TYR A 313 25.16 -8.18 38.67
C TYR A 313 23.77 -8.65 39.10
N ASP A 314 22.78 -8.48 38.19
CA ASP A 314 21.41 -8.92 38.41
C ASP A 314 20.94 -9.76 37.21
N THR A 315 19.73 -10.30 37.31
CA THR A 315 19.11 -11.03 36.22
C THR A 315 18.37 -10.09 35.31
N ILE A 316 17.59 -10.64 34.34
CA ILE A 316 16.71 -9.89 33.49
C ILE A 316 15.69 -9.10 34.33
N LEU A 317 15.78 -7.76 34.31
CA LEU A 317 14.90 -6.88 35.08
C LEU A 317 13.47 -6.79 34.51
N GLY A 318 13.26 -7.14 33.27
CA GLY A 318 11.93 -7.09 32.68
C GLY A 318 11.87 -7.51 31.23
N ARG A 319 10.64 -7.65 30.72
CA ARG A 319 10.31 -8.05 29.36
C ARG A 319 9.17 -7.19 28.82
N TYR A 320 9.29 -6.79 27.57
CA TYR A 320 8.20 -6.21 26.78
C TYR A 320 7.94 -7.11 25.57
N ASP A 321 6.68 -7.45 25.31
CA ASP A 321 6.25 -8.23 24.17
C ASP A 321 5.60 -7.31 23.14
N LYS A 322 6.00 -7.41 21.87
CA LYS A 322 5.46 -6.59 20.76
C LYS A 322 3.94 -6.68 20.73
N MET A 323 3.27 -5.52 20.72
CA MET A 323 1.81 -5.44 20.84
C MET A 323 1.15 -5.28 19.46
N ARG A 324 1.74 -4.50 18.56
CA ARG A 324 1.24 -4.26 17.21
C ARG A 324 2.01 -5.09 16.20
N LEU A 325 1.40 -6.17 15.78
CA LEU A 325 1.99 -7.11 14.83
C LEU A 325 1.65 -6.69 13.40
N VAL A 326 2.60 -6.87 12.49
CA VAL A 326 2.42 -6.55 11.06
C VAL A 326 1.37 -7.49 10.46
N PRO A 327 0.24 -6.96 9.94
CA PRO A 327 -0.81 -7.78 9.34
C PRO A 327 -0.25 -8.68 8.23
N PHE A 328 -0.61 -9.96 8.25
CA PHE A 328 -0.16 -11.02 7.34
C PHE A 328 1.36 -11.29 7.32
N GLY A 329 2.19 -10.41 7.87
CA GLY A 329 3.62 -10.60 8.03
C GLY A 329 3.96 -11.36 9.32
N GLU A 330 3.50 -10.87 10.45
CA GLU A 330 3.76 -11.43 11.78
C GLU A 330 2.55 -12.18 12.34
N ARG A 331 1.33 -11.74 12.01
CA ARG A 331 0.08 -12.36 12.45
C ARG A 331 -1.01 -12.23 11.38
N THR A 332 -1.81 -13.28 11.24
CA THR A 332 -3.05 -13.21 10.46
C THR A 332 -4.07 -12.35 11.22
N PRO A 333 -4.67 -11.32 10.59
CA PRO A 333 -5.70 -10.49 11.23
C PRO A 333 -6.93 -11.30 11.61
N PHE A 334 -7.60 -10.88 12.70
CA PHE A 334 -8.83 -11.49 13.19
C PHE A 334 -8.76 -13.02 13.40
N PRO A 335 -7.71 -13.54 14.06
CA PRO A 335 -7.47 -14.98 14.15
C PRO A 335 -8.55 -15.73 14.94
N ASP A 336 -9.25 -15.03 15.82
CA ASP A 336 -10.31 -15.59 16.65
C ASP A 336 -11.67 -15.56 15.95
N LEU A 337 -11.86 -14.60 15.04
CA LEU A 337 -13.12 -14.45 14.26
C LEU A 337 -13.10 -15.36 13.01
N LEU A 338 -11.94 -15.54 12.40
CA LEU A 338 -11.76 -16.29 11.15
C LEU A 338 -10.64 -17.34 11.30
N PRO A 339 -10.86 -18.44 12.07
CA PRO A 339 -9.82 -19.44 12.35
C PRO A 339 -9.20 -20.07 11.10
N GLY A 340 -9.97 -20.19 10.01
CA GLY A 340 -9.49 -20.70 8.72
C GLY A 340 -8.41 -19.84 8.08
N LEU A 341 -8.36 -18.54 8.38
CA LEU A 341 -7.31 -17.65 7.88
C LEU A 341 -5.94 -17.94 8.53
N ARG A 342 -5.90 -18.57 9.70
CA ARG A 342 -4.64 -19.00 10.35
C ARG A 342 -3.83 -19.96 9.49
N ALA A 343 -4.49 -20.70 8.60
CA ALA A 343 -3.84 -21.63 7.67
C ALA A 343 -3.23 -20.91 6.46
N ILE A 344 -3.62 -19.67 6.18
CA ILE A 344 -3.10 -18.88 5.05
C ILE A 344 -1.75 -18.29 5.46
N ARG A 345 -0.68 -18.91 5.00
CA ARG A 345 0.68 -18.41 5.17
C ARG A 345 1.14 -17.80 3.84
N PHE A 346 1.33 -16.50 3.81
CA PHE A 346 1.94 -15.83 2.67
C PHE A 346 3.45 -16.09 2.70
N SER A 347 3.88 -17.17 2.05
CA SER A 347 5.30 -17.47 1.87
C SER A 347 5.81 -16.74 0.64
N GLY A 348 6.36 -15.55 0.84
CA GLY A 348 7.08 -14.81 -0.21
C GLY A 348 8.47 -14.48 0.27
N SER A 349 9.50 -14.62 -0.56
CA SER A 349 10.86 -14.10 -0.41
C SER A 349 11.50 -14.21 1.00
N GLY A 350 11.35 -15.34 1.69
CA GLY A 350 12.01 -15.56 2.99
C GLY A 350 11.26 -15.07 4.22
N PHE A 351 10.13 -14.38 4.06
CA PHE A 351 9.28 -14.02 5.18
C PHE A 351 8.51 -15.25 5.65
N VAL A 352 8.98 -15.88 6.71
CA VAL A 352 8.21 -16.91 7.43
C VAL A 352 7.14 -16.16 8.21
N SER A 353 5.89 -16.19 7.75
CA SER A 353 4.73 -15.74 8.53
C SER A 353 4.70 -16.55 9.84
N GLY A 354 5.33 -16.02 10.89
CA GLY A 354 5.15 -16.51 12.24
C GLY A 354 3.75 -16.11 12.69
N ASN A 355 2.95 -17.01 13.24
CA ASN A 355 1.77 -16.61 14.01
C ASN A 355 2.23 -16.19 15.40
N TRP A 356 2.84 -14.99 15.48
CA TRP A 356 3.22 -14.40 16.75
C TRP A 356 1.98 -14.01 17.55
N ASP A 357 2.07 -14.12 18.86
CA ASP A 357 1.06 -13.62 19.77
C ASP A 357 1.33 -12.15 20.09
N SER A 358 0.27 -11.36 20.23
CA SER A 358 0.34 -9.95 20.60
C SER A 358 0.55 -9.80 22.10
N GLY A 359 1.52 -8.97 22.49
CA GLY A 359 1.72 -8.53 23.87
C GLY A 359 0.48 -7.82 24.42
N LYS A 360 0.30 -7.89 25.75
CA LYS A 360 -0.86 -7.27 26.42
C LYS A 360 -0.46 -6.32 27.55
N ARG A 361 0.83 -6.26 27.89
CA ARG A 361 1.35 -5.47 29.00
C ARG A 361 2.26 -4.39 28.50
N PHE A 362 1.97 -3.15 28.86
CA PHE A 362 2.91 -2.05 28.75
C PHE A 362 3.96 -2.18 29.85
N THR A 363 5.23 -2.23 29.48
CA THR A 363 6.33 -2.44 30.42
C THR A 363 7.18 -1.19 30.48
N VAL A 364 7.36 -0.64 31.70
CA VAL A 364 8.32 0.40 31.99
C VAL A 364 9.49 -0.25 32.71
N PHE A 365 10.69 0.01 32.22
CA PHE A 365 11.95 -0.52 32.77
C PHE A 365 12.60 0.51 33.66
N ASP A 366 13.19 0.08 34.76
CA ASP A 366 13.90 0.91 35.72
C ASP A 366 15.42 0.77 35.52
N LEU A 367 16.12 1.89 35.35
CA LEU A 367 17.57 1.99 35.27
C LEU A 367 18.18 2.57 36.57
N GLY A 368 17.41 2.63 37.64
CA GLY A 368 17.78 3.23 38.92
C GLY A 368 17.62 4.77 38.92
N ALA A 369 18.35 5.48 38.09
CA ALA A 369 18.30 6.96 38.03
C ALA A 369 17.14 7.49 37.14
N THR A 370 16.61 6.68 36.22
CA THR A 370 15.55 7.05 35.26
C THR A 370 14.81 5.81 34.78
N ARG A 371 13.63 6.00 34.23
CA ARG A 371 12.79 4.93 33.69
C ARG A 371 12.56 5.11 32.19
N PHE A 372 12.56 4.01 31.46
CA PHE A 372 12.27 4.03 30.03
C PHE A 372 11.28 2.94 29.64
N SER A 373 10.80 3.03 28.42
CA SER A 373 10.05 1.93 27.80
C SER A 373 10.46 1.73 26.35
N GLY A 374 10.26 0.51 25.85
CA GLY A 374 10.60 0.11 24.50
C GLY A 374 9.38 -0.17 23.64
N MET A 375 9.49 0.18 22.36
CA MET A 375 8.60 -0.21 21.27
C MET A 375 9.39 -1.06 20.27
N ILE A 376 8.75 -2.08 19.71
CA ILE A 376 9.39 -2.95 18.73
C ILE A 376 8.82 -2.66 17.34
N CYS A 377 9.65 -2.11 16.45
CA CYS A 377 9.37 -1.95 15.02
C CYS A 377 8.00 -1.26 14.79
N PHE A 378 7.02 -1.99 14.24
CA PHE A 378 5.68 -1.50 13.87
C PHE A 378 4.89 -0.86 15.02
N ASP A 379 5.20 -1.18 16.31
CA ASP A 379 4.60 -0.50 17.46
C ASP A 379 4.76 1.03 17.39
N SER A 380 5.91 1.50 16.91
CA SER A 380 6.24 2.93 16.84
C SER A 380 5.40 3.71 15.84
N ALA A 381 4.72 3.03 14.91
CA ALA A 381 3.78 3.66 14.00
C ALA A 381 2.50 4.15 14.73
N PHE A 382 2.14 3.51 15.85
CA PHE A 382 0.90 3.79 16.57
C PHE A 382 1.11 4.82 17.70
N PRO A 383 0.52 6.02 17.59
CA PRO A 383 0.66 7.05 18.61
C PRO A 383 0.22 6.59 20.01
N GLN A 384 -0.83 5.76 20.06
CA GLN A 384 -1.41 5.25 21.31
C GLN A 384 -0.41 4.40 22.11
N GLN A 385 0.54 3.70 21.42
CA GLN A 385 1.55 2.89 22.09
C GLN A 385 2.52 3.77 22.89
N ALA A 386 3.15 4.74 22.22
CA ALA A 386 4.06 5.69 22.87
C ALA A 386 3.38 6.45 24.02
N ARG A 387 2.16 6.90 23.77
CA ARG A 387 1.35 7.60 24.76
C ARG A 387 1.15 6.76 26.02
N GLN A 388 0.71 5.51 25.90
CA GLN A 388 0.43 4.68 27.08
C GLN A 388 1.71 4.38 27.87
N LEU A 389 2.82 4.09 27.18
CA LEU A 389 4.10 3.85 27.83
C LEU A 389 4.57 5.05 28.65
N VAL A 390 4.37 6.27 28.16
CA VAL A 390 4.70 7.51 28.88
C VAL A 390 3.75 7.73 30.06
N ARG A 391 2.46 7.46 29.90
CA ARG A 391 1.49 7.54 31.01
C ARG A 391 1.83 6.56 32.13
N ASP A 392 2.37 5.40 31.79
CA ASP A 392 2.78 4.39 32.77
C ASP A 392 4.14 4.73 33.40
N GLY A 393 4.76 5.85 33.04
CA GLY A 393 5.91 6.45 33.72
C GLY A 393 7.24 6.39 32.98
N ALA A 394 7.25 6.12 31.66
CA ALA A 394 8.48 6.23 30.88
C ALA A 394 8.95 7.68 30.76
N GLU A 395 10.20 7.95 31.09
CA GLU A 395 10.84 9.27 31.04
C GLU A 395 11.58 9.50 29.71
N PHE A 396 11.91 8.45 28.99
CA PHE A 396 12.31 8.45 27.57
C PHE A 396 11.85 7.14 26.90
N LEU A 397 11.89 7.09 25.59
CA LEU A 397 11.44 5.95 24.81
C LEU A 397 12.60 5.33 24.02
N THR A 398 12.55 4.02 23.83
CA THR A 398 13.40 3.32 22.86
C THR A 398 12.56 2.72 21.74
N VAL A 399 13.12 2.65 20.53
CA VAL A 399 12.54 1.94 19.39
C VAL A 399 13.61 1.00 18.84
N ILE A 400 13.38 -0.30 18.98
CA ILE A 400 14.26 -1.31 18.37
C ILE A 400 13.59 -1.88 17.12
N THR A 401 14.33 -1.99 16.02
CA THR A 401 13.76 -2.41 14.74
C THR A 401 14.75 -3.13 13.83
N ASN A 402 14.19 -3.84 12.84
CA ASN A 402 14.94 -4.45 11.75
C ASN A 402 14.32 -4.01 10.40
N ASP A 403 14.75 -2.83 9.91
CA ASP A 403 14.20 -2.25 8.67
C ASP A 403 14.84 -2.83 7.40
N GLY A 404 15.76 -3.78 7.51
CA GLY A 404 16.42 -4.42 6.38
C GLY A 404 15.47 -5.14 5.41
N TRP A 405 14.29 -5.53 5.89
CA TRP A 405 13.22 -6.11 5.07
C TRP A 405 12.71 -5.16 3.97
N PHE A 406 12.82 -3.85 4.18
CA PHE A 406 12.34 -2.83 3.25
C PHE A 406 13.36 -2.50 2.15
N GLY A 407 14.59 -3.04 2.21
CA GLY A 407 15.63 -2.75 1.24
C GLY A 407 16.04 -1.27 1.19
N ARG A 408 16.70 -0.86 0.10
CA ARG A 408 17.07 0.56 -0.14
C ARG A 408 15.89 1.34 -0.72
N THR A 409 14.81 1.47 0.04
CA THR A 409 13.57 2.14 -0.36
C THR A 409 13.24 3.30 0.58
N SER A 410 12.08 3.93 0.40
CA SER A 410 11.56 4.95 1.33
C SER A 410 11.09 4.38 2.68
N GLY A 411 10.83 3.08 2.78
CA GLY A 411 10.27 2.44 3.98
C GLY A 411 11.07 2.72 5.25
N PRO A 412 12.39 2.46 5.31
CA PRO A 412 13.20 2.72 6.50
C PRO A 412 13.22 4.18 6.92
N LEU A 413 13.23 5.11 5.96
CA LEU A 413 13.22 6.55 6.24
C LEU A 413 11.86 6.99 6.78
N GLN A 414 10.76 6.53 6.18
CA GLN A 414 9.41 6.78 6.68
C GLN A 414 9.26 6.26 8.11
N HIS A 415 9.72 5.04 8.38
CA HIS A 415 9.67 4.44 9.71
C HIS A 415 10.46 5.24 10.74
N ALA A 416 11.67 5.70 10.40
CA ALA A 416 12.46 6.55 11.29
C ALA A 416 11.75 7.87 11.62
N LYS A 417 11.09 8.49 10.62
CA LYS A 417 10.37 9.76 10.80
C LYS A 417 9.10 9.64 11.67
N LEU A 418 8.50 8.45 11.79
CA LEU A 418 7.42 8.23 12.75
C LEU A 418 7.90 8.41 14.19
N SER A 419 9.16 8.07 14.49
CA SER A 419 9.76 8.29 15.83
C SER A 419 9.86 9.78 16.19
N VAL A 420 9.98 10.67 15.20
CA VAL A 420 9.96 12.13 15.41
C VAL A 420 8.62 12.59 15.98
N PHE A 421 7.51 12.09 15.42
CA PHE A 421 6.19 12.38 15.97
C PHE A 421 6.03 11.85 17.39
N ARG A 422 6.50 10.63 17.68
CA ARG A 422 6.45 10.05 19.04
C ARG A 422 7.20 10.92 20.04
N ALA A 423 8.36 11.48 19.64
CA ALA A 423 9.12 12.39 20.49
C ALA A 423 8.33 13.67 20.81
N ILE A 424 7.77 14.33 19.78
CA ILE A 424 7.06 15.61 19.96
C ILE A 424 5.72 15.39 20.70
N GLU A 425 4.94 14.37 20.32
CA GLU A 425 3.65 14.06 20.95
C GLU A 425 3.74 13.85 22.45
N THR A 426 4.82 13.20 22.90
CA THR A 426 5.01 12.82 24.31
C THR A 426 6.00 13.69 25.05
N ARG A 427 6.72 14.59 24.35
CA ARG A 427 7.85 15.38 24.90
C ARG A 427 8.87 14.47 25.58
N ARG A 428 9.20 13.36 24.91
CA ARG A 428 10.21 12.40 25.35
C ARG A 428 11.30 12.28 24.30
N SER A 429 12.54 12.16 24.75
CA SER A 429 13.61 11.73 23.85
C SER A 429 13.31 10.32 23.35
N VAL A 430 13.70 10.04 22.10
CA VAL A 430 13.57 8.70 21.51
C VAL A 430 14.94 8.19 21.07
N VAL A 431 15.33 7.06 21.63
CA VAL A 431 16.52 6.28 21.26
C VAL A 431 16.11 5.22 20.24
N ARG A 432 16.47 5.41 18.99
CA ARG A 432 16.15 4.47 17.92
C ARG A 432 17.36 3.62 17.57
N CYS A 433 17.22 2.29 17.66
CA CYS A 433 18.22 1.30 17.30
C CYS A 433 17.70 0.40 16.18
N ALA A 434 18.36 0.40 15.04
CA ALA A 434 17.94 -0.36 13.85
C ALA A 434 18.99 -1.37 13.38
N ASN A 435 18.53 -2.46 12.74
CA ASN A 435 19.42 -3.44 12.08
C ASN A 435 18.80 -3.96 10.77
N PRO A 436 19.41 -3.72 9.62
CA PRO A 436 19.87 -2.42 9.21
C PRO A 436 18.69 -1.46 9.10
N GLY A 437 18.95 -0.18 9.23
CA GLY A 437 17.91 0.85 9.17
C GLY A 437 18.52 2.20 9.53
N VAL A 438 17.70 3.14 9.97
CA VAL A 438 18.15 4.44 10.49
C VAL A 438 18.14 4.39 12.01
N SER A 439 19.32 4.40 12.64
CA SER A 439 19.47 4.63 14.08
C SER A 439 19.61 6.11 14.37
N ALA A 440 19.02 6.58 15.47
CA ALA A 440 19.05 8.01 15.81
C ALA A 440 18.82 8.24 17.31
N LEU A 441 19.40 9.35 17.82
CA LEU A 441 19.03 9.97 19.07
C LEU A 441 18.17 11.20 18.75
N ILE A 442 16.91 11.19 19.15
CA ILE A 442 15.92 12.23 18.84
C ILE A 442 15.54 12.95 20.13
N ASP A 443 15.60 14.28 20.14
CA ASP A 443 15.23 15.10 21.30
C ASP A 443 13.69 15.26 21.43
N PRO A 444 13.18 15.78 22.55
CA PRO A 444 11.75 15.97 22.77
C PRO A 444 11.07 16.94 21.79
N ALA A 445 11.84 17.78 21.07
CA ALA A 445 11.34 18.66 20.01
C ALA A 445 11.38 18.00 18.62
N GLY A 446 11.79 16.73 18.53
CA GLY A 446 11.86 15.96 17.29
C GLY A 446 13.14 16.18 16.48
N ARG A 447 14.12 16.91 17.01
CA ARG A 447 15.42 17.13 16.35
C ARG A 447 16.26 15.85 16.46
N SER A 448 16.80 15.39 15.34
CA SER A 448 17.79 14.28 15.33
C SER A 448 19.15 14.84 15.76
N LEU A 449 19.56 14.55 16.98
CA LEU A 449 20.86 15.00 17.53
C LEU A 449 22.02 14.26 16.86
N GLN A 450 21.85 12.96 16.66
CA GLN A 450 22.77 12.08 15.96
C GLN A 450 21.97 11.04 15.16
N SER A 451 22.48 10.64 14.01
CA SER A 451 21.86 9.58 13.21
C SER A 451 22.89 8.80 12.37
N VAL A 452 22.58 7.53 12.14
CA VAL A 452 23.31 6.65 11.22
C VAL A 452 22.32 6.19 10.15
N GLY A 453 22.76 6.25 8.90
CA GLY A 453 21.96 5.86 7.75
C GLY A 453 21.78 4.35 7.64
N ILE A 454 20.91 3.96 6.70
CA ILE A 454 20.62 2.57 6.39
C ILE A 454 21.87 1.87 5.80
N PHE A 455 22.06 0.58 6.10
CA PHE A 455 23.17 -0.27 5.64
C PHE A 455 24.56 0.23 6.05
N GLN A 456 24.67 0.88 7.19
CA GLN A 456 25.95 1.28 7.79
C GLN A 456 26.14 0.54 9.12
N LYS A 457 27.35 0.04 9.39
CA LYS A 457 27.74 -0.48 10.71
C LYS A 457 28.29 0.68 11.52
N ALA A 458 27.69 0.96 12.69
CA ALA A 458 28.11 2.10 13.53
C ALA A 458 27.69 1.94 14.99
N VAL A 459 28.29 2.76 15.82
CA VAL A 459 27.89 2.99 17.22
C VAL A 459 27.56 4.46 17.37
N LEU A 460 26.41 4.78 17.94
CA LEU A 460 26.06 6.13 18.41
C LEU A 460 26.22 6.20 19.92
N VAL A 461 26.79 7.26 20.43
CA VAL A 461 26.83 7.54 21.88
C VAL A 461 26.47 9.00 22.09
N GLY A 462 25.49 9.25 22.97
CA GLY A 462 25.09 10.60 23.27
C GLY A 462 24.21 10.71 24.51
N ASP A 463 24.05 11.95 24.95
CA ASP A 463 23.25 12.26 26.13
C ASP A 463 21.78 12.39 25.75
N VAL A 464 20.93 11.65 26.43
CA VAL A 464 19.47 11.60 26.24
C VAL A 464 18.81 12.27 27.41
N LYS A 465 18.05 13.33 27.16
CA LYS A 465 17.28 14.04 28.17
C LYS A 465 16.07 13.22 28.61
N THR A 466 15.83 13.14 29.91
CA THR A 466 14.66 12.48 30.50
C THR A 466 13.63 13.49 30.96
N SER A 467 12.36 13.16 30.99
CA SER A 467 11.29 14.06 31.42
C SER A 467 10.13 13.25 32.02
N SER A 468 9.54 13.79 33.10
CA SER A 468 8.32 13.20 33.71
C SER A 468 7.04 13.99 33.40
N SER A 469 7.14 15.20 32.80
CA SER A 469 5.97 16.01 32.46
C SER A 469 5.08 15.35 31.40
N LEU A 470 3.78 15.47 31.51
CA LEU A 470 2.84 14.95 30.54
C LEU A 470 2.35 16.05 29.59
N THR A 471 2.27 15.75 28.31
CA THR A 471 1.64 16.63 27.32
C THR A 471 0.13 16.48 27.37
N PHE A 472 -0.61 17.47 26.83
CA PHE A 472 -2.06 17.34 26.69
C PHE A 472 -2.44 16.08 25.90
N TYR A 473 -1.73 15.79 24.79
CA TYR A 473 -1.95 14.57 24.04
C TYR A 473 -1.70 13.30 24.88
N THR A 474 -0.65 13.31 25.70
CA THR A 474 -0.35 12.16 26.56
C THR A 474 -1.43 11.92 27.60
N GLU A 475 -2.00 12.95 28.20
CA GLU A 475 -3.08 12.83 29.18
C GLU A 475 -4.41 12.41 28.52
N TRP A 476 -4.83 13.12 27.49
CA TRP A 476 -6.17 13.01 26.92
C TRP A 476 -6.24 12.10 25.68
N GLY A 477 -5.10 11.79 25.05
CA GLY A 477 -5.00 10.89 23.91
C GLY A 477 -5.67 11.43 22.67
N ASP A 478 -6.37 10.55 21.97
CA ASP A 478 -6.98 10.82 20.68
C ASP A 478 -8.29 11.65 20.77
N LEU A 479 -8.50 12.38 21.89
CA LEU A 479 -9.69 13.19 22.10
C LEU A 479 -9.92 14.17 20.96
N PHE A 480 -8.84 14.79 20.43
CA PHE A 480 -8.92 15.69 19.28
C PHE A 480 -9.52 14.98 18.06
N SER A 481 -8.97 13.84 17.64
CA SER A 481 -9.42 13.11 16.46
C SER A 481 -10.83 12.56 16.64
N GLN A 482 -11.19 12.11 17.85
CA GLN A 482 -12.53 11.62 18.18
C GLN A 482 -13.57 12.75 18.13
N PHE A 483 -13.25 13.93 18.71
CA PHE A 483 -14.12 15.10 18.68
C PHE A 483 -14.32 15.62 17.24
N ILE A 484 -13.22 15.78 16.50
CA ILE A 484 -13.25 16.23 15.10
C ILE A 484 -14.01 15.22 14.23
N GLY A 485 -13.74 13.93 14.40
CA GLY A 485 -14.48 12.86 13.70
C GLY A 485 -15.96 12.82 14.06
N GLY A 486 -16.29 13.07 15.34
CA GLY A 486 -17.68 13.21 15.81
C GLY A 486 -18.42 14.36 15.10
N ILE A 487 -17.79 15.52 14.93
CA ILE A 487 -18.34 16.62 14.12
C ILE A 487 -18.55 16.16 12.68
N GLY A 488 -17.55 15.48 12.08
CA GLY A 488 -17.65 14.93 10.72
C GLY A 488 -18.86 13.99 10.58
N LEU A 489 -19.06 13.09 11.54
CA LEU A 489 -20.21 12.18 11.57
C LEU A 489 -21.54 12.93 11.66
N VAL A 490 -21.64 13.94 12.54
CA VAL A 490 -22.84 14.79 12.67
C VAL A 490 -23.12 15.50 11.34
N LEU A 491 -22.12 16.04 10.66
CA LEU A 491 -22.28 16.68 9.35
C LEU A 491 -22.78 15.69 8.29
N ILE A 492 -22.28 14.45 8.30
CA ILE A 492 -22.78 13.38 7.42
C ILE A 492 -24.24 13.06 7.75
N LEU A 493 -24.58 12.84 9.01
CA LEU A 493 -25.94 12.53 9.44
C LEU A 493 -26.92 13.65 9.10
N ALA A 494 -26.50 14.92 9.21
CA ALA A 494 -27.29 16.08 8.83
C ALA A 494 -27.70 16.09 7.34
N THR A 495 -26.98 15.36 6.48
CA THR A 495 -27.37 15.23 5.05
C THR A 495 -28.64 14.44 4.86
N PHE A 496 -28.98 13.55 5.78
CA PHE A 496 -30.18 12.71 5.75
C PHE A 496 -31.40 13.37 6.40
N TRP A 497 -31.21 14.55 7.05
CA TRP A 497 -32.32 15.25 7.70
C TRP A 497 -33.25 15.87 6.65
N PRO A 498 -34.58 15.67 6.73
CA PRO A 498 -35.53 16.21 5.74
C PRO A 498 -35.47 17.74 5.67
N SER A 499 -35.23 18.26 4.47
CA SER A 499 -35.26 19.71 4.27
C SER A 499 -36.75 20.17 4.26
N GLY A 500 -37.12 21.04 5.16
CA GLY A 500 -38.50 21.57 5.27
C GLY A 500 -38.99 22.36 4.02
N LYS A 501 -38.13 22.52 2.98
CA LYS A 501 -38.50 23.13 1.70
C LYS A 501 -39.35 22.22 0.80
N SER A 502 -39.33 20.90 1.00
CA SER A 502 -40.14 19.97 0.20
C SER A 502 -41.64 19.98 0.58
N ARG A 503 -42.00 20.40 1.80
CA ARG A 503 -43.40 20.50 2.20
C ARG A 503 -44.12 21.70 1.58
N LYS A 504 -43.44 22.88 1.45
CA LYS A 504 -44.08 24.07 0.87
C LYS A 504 -44.36 23.95 -0.65
N HIS A 505 -43.65 23.13 -1.39
CA HIS A 505 -43.98 22.90 -2.81
C HIS A 505 -45.09 21.86 -3.01
N LYS A 506 -45.23 20.87 -2.14
CA LYS A 506 -46.33 19.92 -2.20
C LYS A 506 -47.67 20.56 -1.72
N ASP A 507 -47.60 21.41 -0.69
CA ASP A 507 -48.77 22.13 -0.21
C ASP A 507 -49.22 23.21 -1.19
N ALA A 508 -48.29 23.80 -2.00
CA ALA A 508 -48.63 24.75 -3.08
C ALA A 508 -49.21 24.06 -4.34
N GLU A 509 -48.76 22.87 -4.69
CA GLU A 509 -49.36 22.07 -5.77
C GLU A 509 -50.72 21.47 -5.38
N THR A 510 -50.90 21.13 -4.11
CA THR A 510 -52.18 20.62 -3.60
C THR A 510 -53.22 21.73 -3.47
N SER A 511 -52.82 23.01 -3.19
CA SER A 511 -53.73 24.16 -3.16
C SER A 511 -54.10 24.68 -4.55
N LEU A 512 -53.21 24.53 -5.58
CA LEU A 512 -53.57 24.86 -6.97
C LEU A 512 -54.46 23.82 -7.64
N GLY A 513 -54.37 22.53 -7.20
CA GLY A 513 -55.23 21.45 -7.71
C GLY A 513 -56.69 21.50 -7.22
N THR A 514 -56.95 22.18 -6.11
CA THR A 514 -58.32 22.33 -5.53
C THR A 514 -59.08 23.55 -6.00
N GLU A 515 -58.43 24.53 -6.67
CA GLU A 515 -59.09 25.73 -7.22
C GLU A 515 -59.57 25.59 -8.67
N LEU A 516 -59.21 24.51 -9.38
CA LEU A 516 -59.56 24.29 -10.79
C LEU A 516 -60.83 23.41 -10.99
N ASP A 517 -61.44 22.88 -9.90
CA ASP A 517 -62.59 21.96 -10.00
C ASP A 517 -63.94 22.61 -9.64
N SER A 518 -64.01 23.94 -9.58
CA SER A 518 -65.27 24.66 -9.32
C SER A 518 -65.58 25.72 -10.39
N LYS A 519 -66.01 25.31 -11.58
CA LYS A 519 -66.84 26.12 -12.46
C LYS A 519 -67.90 25.26 -13.16
N PRO A 520 -69.15 25.77 -13.29
CA PRO A 520 -70.32 24.94 -13.59
C PRO A 520 -70.53 24.74 -15.12
N LYS A 521 -71.06 23.56 -15.40
CA LYS A 521 -71.61 23.20 -16.71
C LYS A 521 -72.70 24.15 -17.13
N ARG A 522 -72.63 24.73 -18.32
CA ARG A 522 -73.77 25.19 -19.12
C ARG A 522 -73.74 24.50 -20.46
N GLY A 523 -74.87 23.93 -20.79
CA GLY A 523 -75.13 23.04 -21.88
C GLY A 523 -75.49 23.71 -23.21
N VAL A 524 -75.93 22.85 -24.09
CA VAL A 524 -76.72 23.00 -25.31
C VAL A 524 -75.92 23.00 -26.63
N GLY A 525 -76.32 22.05 -27.49
CA GLY A 525 -76.31 22.14 -28.93
C GLY A 525 -76.02 20.81 -29.63
N GLU A 526 -77.06 20.07 -29.94
CA GLU A 526 -77.12 19.02 -30.95
C GLU A 526 -76.57 19.52 -32.31
N ASP A 527 -75.85 18.71 -33.03
CA ASP A 527 -76.32 18.24 -34.34
C ASP A 527 -75.53 17.08 -34.91
N ARG A 528 -76.30 16.23 -35.51
CA ARG A 528 -76.06 15.02 -36.30
C ARG A 528 -75.07 15.21 -37.44
N VAL A 529 -74.43 14.13 -37.82
CA VAL A 529 -74.58 13.42 -39.11
C VAL A 529 -73.30 12.71 -39.56
N THR A 530 -73.46 11.41 -39.75
CA THR A 530 -73.03 10.39 -40.73
C THR A 530 -71.64 9.78 -40.71
N ARG A 531 -71.80 8.47 -40.59
CA ARG A 531 -71.00 7.32 -41.13
C ARG A 531 -70.05 7.60 -42.28
N SER A 532 -68.87 7.01 -42.21
CA SER A 532 -68.47 5.89 -43.08
C SER A 532 -67.05 5.41 -42.81
N ASP A 533 -66.94 4.08 -42.73
CA ASP A 533 -65.93 3.16 -43.24
C ASP A 533 -64.48 3.24 -42.70
N ASP A 534 -64.20 2.24 -41.88
CA ASP A 534 -63.32 1.08 -42.08
C ASP A 534 -61.90 1.24 -42.61
N GLY A 535 -60.99 0.73 -41.82
CA GLY A 535 -59.86 -0.06 -42.33
C GLY A 535 -58.61 0.74 -42.70
N ASP A 536 -57.66 0.77 -41.81
CA ASP A 536 -56.21 0.87 -42.09
C ASP A 536 -55.41 1.68 -41.04
N VAL A 537 -55.54 1.35 -39.79
CA VAL A 537 -54.61 1.94 -38.75
C VAL A 537 -53.90 0.80 -37.95
N ALA A 538 -53.79 -0.41 -38.49
CA ALA A 538 -53.15 -1.52 -37.80
C ALA A 538 -51.86 -2.06 -38.49
N ARG A 539 -51.20 -1.22 -39.32
CA ARG A 539 -50.00 -1.67 -40.06
C ARG A 539 -48.80 -0.69 -40.05
N LEU A 540 -48.80 0.37 -39.28
CA LEU A 540 -47.69 1.35 -39.24
C LEU A 540 -46.87 1.35 -37.99
N ASP A 541 -47.16 0.51 -36.98
CA ASP A 541 -46.36 0.40 -35.74
C ASP A 541 -45.41 -0.80 -35.65
N ARG A 542 -45.07 -1.45 -36.77
CA ARG A 542 -44.11 -2.58 -36.78
C ARG A 542 -42.78 -2.31 -37.50
N HIS A 543 -42.45 -1.10 -37.83
CA HIS A 543 -41.16 -0.77 -38.46
C HIS A 543 -40.42 0.41 -37.81
N ARG A 544 -40.53 0.56 -36.51
CA ARG A 544 -39.64 1.47 -35.73
C ARG A 544 -39.08 0.84 -34.48
N ALA A 545 -38.55 -0.37 -34.64
CA ALA A 545 -37.80 -1.07 -33.58
C ALA A 545 -36.52 -1.73 -34.15
N SER A 546 -35.67 -0.92 -34.76
CA SER A 546 -34.28 -1.27 -35.09
C SER A 546 -33.54 0.02 -35.36
N ASP A 547 -32.92 0.55 -34.32
CA ASP A 547 -31.70 1.37 -34.25
C ASP A 547 -31.74 2.16 -32.95
N ASP A 548 -31.75 1.44 -31.85
CA ASP A 548 -31.43 2.02 -30.54
C ASP A 548 -29.98 1.58 -30.22
N ASP A 549 -29.03 2.34 -30.73
CA ASP A 549 -27.63 2.31 -30.36
C ASP A 549 -27.52 2.85 -28.93
N ARG A 550 -27.98 2.01 -27.95
CA ARG A 550 -27.86 2.31 -26.52
C ARG A 550 -26.39 2.23 -26.16
N SER A 551 -25.72 3.36 -26.09
CA SER A 551 -24.49 3.51 -25.33
C SER A 551 -24.79 3.07 -23.90
N MET A 552 -24.31 1.86 -23.53
CA MET A 552 -24.46 1.32 -22.19
C MET A 552 -23.87 2.32 -21.18
N PRO A 553 -24.55 2.64 -20.07
CA PRO A 553 -23.97 3.42 -18.98
C PRO A 553 -22.70 2.72 -18.47
N PHE A 554 -21.64 3.48 -18.22
CA PHE A 554 -20.34 2.96 -17.75
C PHE A 554 -20.44 2.01 -16.56
N LEU A 555 -21.44 2.18 -15.70
CA LEU A 555 -21.68 1.32 -14.54
C LEU A 555 -22.19 -0.07 -14.91
N ASP A 556 -23.04 -0.16 -15.93
CA ASP A 556 -23.55 -1.44 -16.43
C ASP A 556 -22.41 -2.24 -17.11
N HIS A 557 -21.50 -1.51 -17.78
CA HIS A 557 -20.30 -2.13 -18.37
C HIS A 557 -19.31 -2.64 -17.30
N LEU A 558 -19.19 -1.96 -16.15
CA LEU A 558 -18.40 -2.47 -15.02
C LEU A 558 -19.05 -3.70 -14.35
N GLU A 559 -20.37 -3.75 -14.29
CA GLU A 559 -21.08 -4.93 -13.76
C GLU A 559 -20.92 -6.14 -14.70
N GLU A 560 -20.95 -5.91 -15.99
CA GLU A 560 -20.67 -6.91 -17.03
C GLU A 560 -19.21 -7.40 -16.93
N LEU A 561 -18.23 -6.51 -16.77
CA LEU A 561 -16.83 -6.85 -16.51
C LEU A 561 -16.68 -7.78 -15.30
N ARG A 562 -17.37 -7.46 -14.20
CA ARG A 562 -17.33 -8.27 -12.98
C ARG A 562 -17.77 -9.71 -13.26
N TRP A 563 -18.87 -9.91 -13.99
CA TRP A 563 -19.37 -11.23 -14.30
C TRP A 563 -18.47 -12.02 -15.24
N HIS A 564 -17.89 -11.36 -16.25
CA HIS A 564 -16.91 -11.98 -17.15
C HIS A 564 -15.63 -12.36 -16.40
N LEU A 565 -15.17 -11.53 -15.48
CA LEU A 565 -13.98 -11.79 -14.65
C LEU A 565 -14.22 -12.98 -13.70
N LEU A 566 -15.40 -13.06 -13.05
CA LEU A 566 -15.75 -14.18 -12.18
C LEU A 566 -15.88 -15.50 -12.96
N ARG A 567 -16.46 -15.49 -14.16
CA ARG A 567 -16.54 -16.67 -15.02
C ARG A 567 -15.16 -17.09 -15.53
N GLY A 568 -14.31 -16.12 -15.89
CA GLY A 568 -12.92 -16.37 -16.25
C GLY A 568 -12.14 -17.05 -15.11
N LEU A 569 -12.27 -16.50 -13.89
CA LEU A 569 -11.66 -17.06 -12.68
C LEU A 569 -12.18 -18.48 -12.39
N GLY A 570 -13.47 -18.73 -12.55
CA GLY A 570 -14.06 -20.08 -12.42
C GLY A 570 -13.39 -21.10 -13.35
N GLY A 571 -13.13 -20.72 -14.60
CA GLY A 571 -12.38 -21.55 -15.55
C GLY A 571 -10.94 -21.83 -15.08
N VAL A 572 -10.26 -20.82 -14.54
CA VAL A 572 -8.90 -20.97 -14.01
C VAL A 572 -8.89 -21.91 -12.80
N VAL A 573 -9.87 -21.82 -11.90
CA VAL A 573 -9.98 -22.73 -10.74
C VAL A 573 -10.17 -24.17 -11.18
N ILE A 574 -11.05 -24.43 -12.16
CA ILE A 574 -11.24 -25.78 -12.73
C ILE A 574 -9.94 -26.28 -13.36
N GLY A 575 -9.27 -25.44 -14.16
CA GLY A 575 -7.97 -25.77 -14.74
C GLY A 575 -6.91 -26.05 -13.68
N ALA A 576 -6.89 -25.28 -12.57
CA ALA A 576 -5.94 -25.48 -11.47
C ALA A 576 -6.17 -26.81 -10.74
N ILE A 577 -7.41 -27.24 -10.57
CA ILE A 577 -7.73 -28.57 -10.01
C ILE A 577 -7.19 -29.66 -10.93
N ILE A 578 -7.44 -29.55 -12.25
CA ILE A 578 -6.95 -30.52 -13.25
C ILE A 578 -5.41 -30.56 -13.25
N CYS A 579 -4.73 -29.38 -13.35
CA CYS A 579 -3.28 -29.33 -13.35
C CYS A 579 -2.67 -29.77 -12.01
N GLY A 580 -3.38 -29.58 -10.89
CA GLY A 580 -2.97 -30.05 -9.58
C GLY A 580 -2.93 -31.57 -9.47
N THR A 581 -3.89 -32.27 -10.09
CA THR A 581 -3.91 -33.75 -10.12
C THR A 581 -2.78 -34.33 -10.97
N TYR A 582 -2.36 -33.62 -12.03
CA TYR A 582 -1.24 -34.00 -12.89
C TYR A 582 0.08 -33.27 -12.54
N GLY A 583 0.17 -32.70 -11.36
CA GLY A 583 1.28 -31.83 -10.94
C GLY A 583 2.66 -32.49 -11.05
N ASP A 584 2.78 -33.80 -10.82
CA ASP A 584 4.05 -34.54 -10.89
C ASP A 584 4.53 -34.70 -12.36
N VAL A 585 3.61 -34.88 -13.29
CA VAL A 585 3.91 -34.97 -14.73
C VAL A 585 4.39 -33.60 -15.23
N ILE A 586 3.67 -32.54 -14.88
CA ILE A 586 4.05 -31.17 -15.26
C ILE A 586 5.39 -30.78 -14.64
N LEU A 587 5.61 -31.12 -13.36
CA LEU A 587 6.87 -30.88 -12.69
C LEU A 587 8.04 -31.59 -13.40
N SER A 588 7.85 -32.84 -13.80
CA SER A 588 8.85 -33.61 -14.56
C SER A 588 9.20 -32.91 -15.87
N ALA A 589 8.18 -32.45 -16.62
CA ALA A 589 8.39 -31.69 -17.85
C ALA A 589 9.14 -30.36 -17.57
N LEU A 590 8.73 -29.60 -16.58
CA LEU A 590 9.38 -28.32 -16.26
C LEU A 590 10.82 -28.48 -15.75
N THR A 591 11.18 -29.60 -15.13
CA THR A 591 12.55 -29.86 -14.66
C THR A 591 13.46 -30.49 -15.73
N HIS A 592 12.89 -30.93 -16.86
CA HIS A 592 13.62 -31.57 -17.94
C HIS A 592 14.80 -30.73 -18.50
N PRO A 593 14.63 -29.43 -18.82
CA PRO A 593 15.75 -28.63 -19.35
C PRO A 593 16.94 -28.54 -18.40
N TYR A 594 16.70 -28.54 -17.08
CA TYR A 594 17.79 -28.53 -16.10
C TYR A 594 18.49 -29.89 -16.01
N ARG A 595 17.74 -31.00 -16.08
CA ARG A 595 18.29 -32.37 -16.01
C ARG A 595 19.12 -32.73 -17.23
N GLU A 596 18.75 -32.24 -18.41
CA GLU A 596 19.53 -32.45 -19.63
C GLU A 596 20.91 -31.77 -19.57
N MET A 597 20.96 -30.59 -18.96
CA MET A 597 22.22 -29.82 -18.86
C MET A 597 23.16 -30.36 -17.79
N ASN A 598 22.62 -30.95 -16.72
CA ASN A 598 23.44 -31.36 -15.58
C ASN A 598 22.89 -32.64 -14.94
N PRO A 599 23.15 -33.82 -15.56
CA PRO A 599 22.58 -35.11 -15.10
C PRO A 599 22.99 -35.49 -13.67
N ASN A 600 24.09 -34.94 -13.17
CA ASN A 600 24.65 -35.27 -11.85
C ASN A 600 24.21 -34.30 -10.74
N HIS A 601 23.51 -33.21 -11.06
CA HIS A 601 23.08 -32.24 -10.06
C HIS A 601 21.58 -32.34 -9.78
N ILE A 602 21.24 -32.48 -8.52
CA ILE A 602 19.86 -32.64 -8.04
C ILE A 602 19.34 -31.27 -7.60
N LEU A 603 18.13 -30.90 -8.04
CA LEU A 603 17.41 -29.76 -7.48
C LEU A 603 17.07 -30.08 -6.02
N VAL A 604 17.43 -29.18 -5.12
CA VAL A 604 17.21 -29.34 -3.67
C VAL A 604 16.00 -28.50 -3.22
N THR A 605 15.31 -28.98 -2.21
CA THR A 605 14.32 -28.15 -1.52
C THR A 605 14.90 -27.72 -0.19
N LEU A 606 15.08 -26.42 -0.03
CA LEU A 606 15.63 -25.82 1.18
C LEU A 606 14.54 -25.48 2.22
N LYS A 607 13.26 -25.61 1.85
CA LYS A 607 12.12 -25.25 2.69
C LYS A 607 11.22 -26.47 2.91
N PRO A 608 10.76 -26.76 4.14
CA PRO A 608 9.87 -27.91 4.43
C PRO A 608 8.58 -27.89 3.59
N MET A 609 8.03 -26.72 3.29
CA MET A 609 6.84 -26.57 2.44
C MET A 609 7.18 -26.23 0.98
N GLY A 610 8.45 -26.25 0.57
CA GLY A 610 8.90 -25.85 -0.76
C GLY A 610 8.20 -26.64 -1.85
N MET A 611 8.10 -27.96 -1.71
CA MET A 611 7.47 -28.84 -2.68
C MET A 611 5.96 -28.61 -2.81
N PHE A 612 5.27 -28.32 -1.70
CA PHE A 612 3.84 -27.98 -1.73
C PHE A 612 3.60 -26.69 -2.54
N MET A 613 4.42 -25.65 -2.30
CA MET A 613 4.32 -24.38 -3.03
C MET A 613 4.66 -24.53 -4.52
N VAL A 614 5.61 -25.38 -4.84
CA VAL A 614 5.92 -25.75 -6.23
C VAL A 614 4.70 -26.35 -6.91
N LYS A 615 4.07 -27.35 -6.29
CA LYS A 615 2.85 -27.98 -6.83
C LYS A 615 1.69 -26.99 -6.92
N LEU A 616 1.51 -26.13 -5.94
CA LEU A 616 0.47 -25.07 -5.95
C LEU A 616 0.69 -24.06 -7.09
N ASN A 617 1.93 -23.58 -7.29
CA ASN A 617 2.26 -22.68 -8.38
C ASN A 617 2.06 -23.34 -9.76
N ILE A 618 2.45 -24.60 -9.91
CA ILE A 618 2.20 -25.38 -11.13
C ILE A 618 0.70 -25.52 -11.37
N ALA A 619 -0.09 -25.82 -10.35
CA ALA A 619 -1.53 -25.93 -10.47
C ALA A 619 -2.17 -24.60 -10.91
N LEU A 620 -1.81 -23.48 -10.28
CA LEU A 620 -2.38 -22.18 -10.59
C LEU A 620 -1.99 -21.68 -11.99
N VAL A 621 -0.69 -21.72 -12.31
CA VAL A 621 -0.20 -21.24 -13.63
C VAL A 621 -0.60 -22.22 -14.74
N GLY A 622 -0.48 -23.52 -14.52
CA GLY A 622 -0.95 -24.53 -15.46
C GLY A 622 -2.46 -24.43 -15.68
N GLY A 623 -3.23 -24.18 -14.61
CA GLY A 623 -4.67 -23.95 -14.68
C GLY A 623 -5.03 -22.70 -15.49
N LEU A 624 -4.26 -21.61 -15.35
CA LEU A 624 -4.42 -20.42 -16.19
C LEU A 624 -4.17 -20.75 -17.66
N VAL A 625 -3.07 -21.45 -17.97
CA VAL A 625 -2.72 -21.83 -19.34
C VAL A 625 -3.78 -22.77 -19.96
N LEU A 626 -4.28 -23.74 -19.20
CA LEU A 626 -5.34 -24.62 -19.63
C LEU A 626 -6.66 -23.88 -19.87
N ALA A 627 -6.96 -22.88 -19.06
CA ALA A 627 -8.18 -22.09 -19.16
C ALA A 627 -8.08 -20.93 -20.17
N LEU A 628 -6.94 -20.71 -20.84
CA LEU A 628 -6.73 -19.58 -21.77
C LEU A 628 -7.85 -19.42 -22.82
N PRO A 629 -8.31 -20.46 -23.51
CA PRO A 629 -9.40 -20.32 -24.51
C PRO A 629 -10.66 -19.74 -23.87
N TRP A 630 -10.98 -20.18 -22.64
CA TRP A 630 -12.12 -19.69 -21.89
C TRP A 630 -11.92 -18.24 -21.38
N VAL A 631 -10.73 -17.94 -20.88
CA VAL A 631 -10.37 -16.59 -20.40
C VAL A 631 -10.42 -15.60 -21.58
N PHE A 632 -9.85 -15.95 -22.74
CA PHE A 632 -9.93 -15.12 -23.93
C PHE A 632 -11.37 -15.00 -24.44
N TYR A 633 -12.17 -16.06 -24.38
CA TYR A 633 -13.60 -15.97 -24.69
C TYR A 633 -14.32 -14.94 -23.81
N GLN A 634 -14.11 -14.98 -22.50
CA GLN A 634 -14.72 -14.01 -21.57
C GLN A 634 -14.24 -12.58 -21.83
N LEU A 635 -12.94 -12.40 -22.08
CA LEU A 635 -12.34 -11.11 -22.40
C LEU A 635 -12.92 -10.52 -23.69
N TRP A 636 -12.96 -11.33 -24.74
CA TRP A 636 -13.49 -10.91 -26.05
C TRP A 636 -14.99 -10.67 -26.03
N THR A 637 -15.77 -11.44 -25.30
CA THR A 637 -17.21 -11.22 -25.15
C THR A 637 -17.50 -9.90 -24.43
N PHE A 638 -16.63 -9.52 -23.49
CA PHE A 638 -16.71 -8.22 -22.83
C PHE A 638 -16.34 -7.05 -23.75
N ILE A 639 -15.36 -7.21 -24.64
CA ILE A 639 -14.93 -6.19 -25.59
C ILE A 639 -15.88 -6.09 -26.80
N ALA A 640 -16.56 -7.18 -27.15
CA ALA A 640 -17.39 -7.31 -28.34
C ALA A 640 -18.52 -6.26 -28.52
N PRO A 641 -19.18 -5.72 -27.47
CA PRO A 641 -20.17 -4.65 -27.62
C PRO A 641 -19.61 -3.35 -28.22
N GLY A 642 -18.29 -3.11 -28.03
CA GLY A 642 -17.61 -1.93 -28.60
C GLY A 642 -17.06 -2.11 -30.02
N LEU A 643 -17.24 -3.28 -30.66
CA LEU A 643 -16.72 -3.60 -31.98
C LEU A 643 -17.82 -3.55 -33.07
N PHE A 644 -17.42 -3.26 -34.32
CA PHE A 644 -18.33 -3.27 -35.48
C PHE A 644 -18.95 -4.65 -35.74
N SER A 645 -20.16 -4.70 -36.27
CA SER A 645 -20.94 -5.90 -36.49
C SER A 645 -20.23 -6.97 -37.38
N THR A 646 -19.34 -6.56 -38.27
CA THR A 646 -18.49 -7.42 -39.10
C THR A 646 -17.40 -8.13 -38.33
N GLU A 647 -16.89 -7.56 -37.25
CA GLU A 647 -15.81 -8.08 -36.39
C GLU A 647 -16.34 -9.11 -35.39
N ARG A 648 -17.59 -8.94 -34.96
CA ARG A 648 -18.28 -9.84 -34.04
C ARG A 648 -18.46 -11.24 -34.60
N ARG A 649 -18.43 -11.41 -35.93
CA ARG A 649 -18.58 -12.71 -36.62
C ARG A 649 -17.35 -13.61 -36.50
N ASN A 650 -16.16 -13.03 -36.23
CA ASN A 650 -14.87 -13.74 -36.24
C ASN A 650 -14.28 -14.02 -34.84
N VAL A 651 -15.07 -13.86 -33.76
CA VAL A 651 -14.61 -14.01 -32.36
C VAL A 651 -13.95 -15.36 -32.12
N GLY A 652 -14.47 -16.45 -32.71
CA GLY A 652 -13.86 -17.79 -32.57
C GLY A 652 -12.45 -17.88 -33.14
N PHE A 653 -12.19 -17.24 -34.29
CA PHE A 653 -10.85 -17.20 -34.89
C PHE A 653 -9.88 -16.39 -34.04
N ILE A 654 -10.36 -15.31 -33.44
CA ILE A 654 -9.56 -14.45 -32.53
C ILE A 654 -9.12 -15.23 -31.29
N ILE A 655 -10.05 -15.92 -30.63
CA ILE A 655 -9.76 -16.73 -29.45
C ILE A 655 -8.74 -17.82 -29.78
N LEU A 656 -8.90 -18.48 -30.91
CA LEU A 656 -7.99 -19.54 -31.33
C LEU A 656 -6.60 -18.97 -31.65
N SER A 657 -6.51 -17.83 -32.35
CA SER A 657 -5.22 -17.21 -32.68
C SER A 657 -4.51 -16.66 -31.45
N SER A 658 -5.22 -16.02 -30.51
CA SER A 658 -4.65 -15.59 -29.22
C SER A 658 -4.14 -16.80 -28.43
N THR A 659 -4.96 -17.83 -28.25
CA THR A 659 -4.51 -19.04 -27.54
C THR A 659 -3.26 -19.65 -28.19
N PHE A 660 -3.21 -19.69 -29.52
CA PHE A 660 -2.06 -20.20 -30.25
C PHE A 660 -0.83 -19.34 -30.13
N CYS A 661 -0.95 -18.01 -30.21
CA CYS A 661 0.14 -17.08 -30.02
C CYS A 661 0.72 -17.18 -28.59
N PHE A 662 -0.13 -17.28 -27.58
CA PHE A 662 0.32 -17.48 -26.20
C PHE A 662 1.12 -18.79 -26.05
N LEU A 663 0.63 -19.89 -26.62
CA LEU A 663 1.31 -21.19 -26.56
C LEU A 663 2.64 -21.17 -27.33
N ILE A 664 2.72 -20.47 -28.45
CA ILE A 664 4.00 -20.27 -29.18
C ILE A 664 4.97 -19.48 -28.30
N GLY A 665 4.52 -18.38 -27.67
CA GLY A 665 5.35 -17.60 -26.76
C GLY A 665 5.89 -18.43 -25.61
N GLY A 666 5.05 -19.22 -24.95
CA GLY A 666 5.47 -20.16 -23.92
C GLY A 666 6.46 -21.21 -24.43
N SER A 667 6.26 -21.72 -25.65
CA SER A 667 7.17 -22.67 -26.26
C SER A 667 8.55 -22.06 -26.57
N VAL A 668 8.58 -20.84 -27.11
CA VAL A 668 9.83 -20.09 -27.33
C VAL A 668 10.58 -19.87 -26.02
N ALA A 669 9.86 -19.54 -24.94
CA ALA A 669 10.46 -19.43 -23.62
C ALA A 669 11.04 -20.76 -23.15
N TYR A 670 10.29 -21.84 -23.24
CA TYR A 670 10.67 -23.16 -22.74
C TYR A 670 11.84 -23.78 -23.51
N PHE A 671 11.80 -23.79 -24.84
CA PHE A 671 12.80 -24.43 -25.69
C PHE A 671 14.00 -23.51 -26.04
N GLY A 672 13.83 -22.19 -25.97
CA GLY A 672 14.85 -21.23 -26.35
C GLY A 672 15.46 -20.51 -25.16
N VAL A 673 14.66 -19.68 -24.48
CA VAL A 673 15.17 -18.72 -23.49
C VAL A 673 15.63 -19.43 -22.21
N VAL A 674 14.89 -20.40 -21.73
CA VAL A 674 15.19 -21.12 -20.49
C VAL A 674 16.51 -21.89 -20.58
N PRO A 675 16.75 -22.76 -21.59
CA PRO A 675 18.03 -23.47 -21.72
C PRO A 675 19.22 -22.51 -21.81
N LEU A 676 19.08 -21.45 -22.60
CA LEU A 676 20.15 -20.47 -22.80
C LEU A 676 20.47 -19.69 -21.51
N SER A 677 19.43 -19.29 -20.74
CA SER A 677 19.61 -18.65 -19.43
C SER A 677 20.26 -19.59 -18.40
N LEU A 678 19.87 -20.86 -18.42
CA LEU A 678 20.46 -21.87 -17.53
C LEU A 678 21.92 -22.16 -17.88
N HIS A 679 22.29 -22.27 -19.18
CA HIS A 679 23.67 -22.42 -19.61
C HIS A 679 24.56 -21.29 -19.08
N PHE A 680 24.06 -20.06 -19.16
CA PHE A 680 24.80 -18.92 -18.63
C PHE A 680 24.94 -18.97 -17.11
N LEU A 681 23.84 -19.20 -16.36
CA LEU A 681 23.86 -19.23 -14.90
C LEU A 681 24.69 -20.38 -14.33
N VAL A 682 24.67 -21.56 -14.97
CA VAL A 682 25.48 -22.70 -14.57
C VAL A 682 26.94 -22.48 -15.00
N GLY A 683 27.18 -21.87 -16.18
CA GLY A 683 28.50 -21.56 -16.68
C GLY A 683 29.32 -20.65 -15.74
N LEU A 684 28.65 -19.69 -15.09
CA LEU A 684 29.28 -18.81 -14.09
C LEU A 684 29.86 -19.56 -12.87
N SER A 685 29.34 -20.75 -12.56
CA SER A 685 29.83 -21.57 -11.45
C SER A 685 30.93 -22.58 -11.84
N LEU A 686 31.08 -22.87 -13.14
CA LEU A 686 32.06 -23.85 -13.63
C LEU A 686 33.50 -23.35 -13.53
N ASP A 687 33.73 -22.04 -13.51
CA ASP A 687 35.04 -21.40 -13.39
C ASP A 687 35.50 -21.19 -11.91
N THR A 688 34.70 -21.69 -10.95
CA THR A 688 34.97 -21.56 -9.52
C THR A 688 34.82 -22.93 -8.85
N ASP A 689 35.55 -23.21 -7.77
CA ASP A 689 35.41 -24.44 -6.96
C ASP A 689 34.07 -24.53 -6.21
N VAL A 690 33.02 -23.86 -6.71
CA VAL A 690 31.67 -23.78 -6.09
C VAL A 690 30.71 -24.68 -6.83
N VAL A 691 30.13 -25.65 -6.11
CA VAL A 691 29.05 -26.50 -6.66
C VAL A 691 27.73 -25.74 -6.62
N ALA A 692 27.22 -25.36 -7.79
CA ALA A 692 25.92 -24.68 -7.89
C ALA A 692 24.77 -25.66 -7.55
N GLN A 693 24.09 -25.41 -6.42
CA GLN A 693 22.84 -26.09 -6.07
C GLN A 693 21.67 -25.13 -6.20
N PHE A 694 20.69 -25.48 -7.03
CA PHE A 694 19.49 -24.65 -7.23
C PHE A 694 18.33 -25.15 -6.38
N ASP A 695 17.65 -24.23 -5.66
CA ASP A 695 16.39 -24.51 -5.00
C ASP A 695 15.28 -24.72 -6.03
N ILE A 696 14.56 -25.85 -5.92
CA ILE A 696 13.49 -26.21 -6.86
C ILE A 696 12.37 -25.17 -6.91
N GLY A 697 12.06 -24.50 -5.79
CA GLY A 697 11.03 -23.47 -5.73
C GLY A 697 11.42 -22.21 -6.50
N MET A 698 12.69 -21.79 -6.39
CA MET A 698 13.23 -20.65 -7.15
C MET A 698 13.26 -20.99 -8.65
N TYR A 699 13.74 -22.18 -9.01
CA TYR A 699 13.81 -22.63 -10.39
C TYR A 699 12.43 -22.68 -11.05
N ILE A 700 11.45 -23.34 -10.45
CA ILE A 700 10.10 -23.44 -11.00
C ILE A 700 9.41 -22.07 -11.07
N SER A 701 9.59 -21.22 -10.05
CA SER A 701 9.02 -19.86 -10.08
C SER A 701 9.63 -19.01 -11.21
N PHE A 702 10.92 -19.13 -11.47
CA PHE A 702 11.59 -18.48 -12.59
C PHE A 702 11.04 -19.00 -13.94
N MET A 703 10.97 -20.31 -14.11
CA MET A 703 10.45 -20.97 -15.29
C MET A 703 9.02 -20.51 -15.61
N LEU A 704 8.11 -20.61 -14.64
CA LEU A 704 6.70 -20.24 -14.81
C LEU A 704 6.51 -18.75 -15.14
N ARG A 705 7.31 -17.87 -14.53
CA ARG A 705 7.29 -16.42 -14.87
C ARG A 705 7.69 -16.17 -16.30
N LEU A 706 8.76 -16.81 -16.78
CA LEU A 706 9.18 -16.68 -18.17
C LEU A 706 8.12 -17.19 -19.16
N LEU A 707 7.56 -18.36 -18.90
CA LEU A 707 6.51 -18.95 -19.75
C LEU A 707 5.30 -18.03 -19.91
N VAL A 708 4.79 -17.49 -18.79
CA VAL A 708 3.64 -16.57 -18.78
C VAL A 708 4.01 -15.24 -19.45
N ALA A 709 5.16 -14.67 -19.13
CA ALA A 709 5.60 -13.39 -19.67
C ALA A 709 5.74 -13.46 -21.20
N PHE A 710 6.40 -14.46 -21.73
CA PHE A 710 6.51 -14.66 -23.17
C PHE A 710 5.16 -14.94 -23.82
N GLY A 711 4.31 -15.75 -23.18
CA GLY A 711 2.95 -15.97 -23.65
C GLY A 711 2.18 -14.65 -23.83
N VAL A 712 2.19 -13.80 -22.83
CA VAL A 712 1.52 -12.47 -22.87
C VAL A 712 2.14 -11.54 -23.92
N VAL A 713 3.45 -11.53 -24.04
CA VAL A 713 4.15 -10.67 -25.03
C VAL A 713 3.84 -11.09 -26.47
N PHE A 714 3.69 -12.38 -26.71
CA PHE A 714 3.31 -12.88 -28.04
C PHE A 714 1.88 -12.52 -28.45
N GLU A 715 1.04 -11.97 -27.53
CA GLU A 715 -0.25 -11.36 -27.85
C GLU A 715 -0.11 -9.98 -28.52
N LEU A 716 1.05 -9.32 -28.46
CA LEU A 716 1.26 -7.99 -29.04
C LEU A 716 0.85 -7.88 -30.52
N PRO A 717 1.20 -8.82 -31.43
CA PRO A 717 0.77 -8.74 -32.83
C PRO A 717 -0.75 -8.88 -32.97
N VAL A 718 -1.41 -9.73 -32.17
CA VAL A 718 -2.86 -9.92 -32.19
C VAL A 718 -3.58 -8.67 -31.68
N ALA A 719 -3.14 -8.13 -30.54
CA ALA A 719 -3.67 -6.88 -29.99
C ALA A 719 -3.49 -5.71 -30.98
N THR A 720 -2.32 -5.62 -31.61
CA THR A 720 -2.03 -4.59 -32.62
C THR A 720 -2.91 -4.73 -33.84
N PHE A 721 -3.19 -5.95 -34.30
CA PHE A 721 -4.10 -6.18 -35.43
C PHE A 721 -5.47 -5.52 -35.18
N PHE A 722 -6.06 -5.72 -33.98
CA PHE A 722 -7.36 -5.15 -33.64
C PHE A 722 -7.33 -3.65 -33.47
N LEU A 723 -6.30 -3.13 -32.77
CA LEU A 723 -6.14 -1.69 -32.55
C LEU A 723 -5.91 -0.94 -33.88
N ALA A 724 -5.24 -1.58 -34.85
CA ALA A 724 -5.01 -0.99 -36.16
C ALA A 724 -6.27 -1.06 -37.04
N ASN A 725 -7.02 -2.15 -36.98
CA ASN A 725 -8.29 -2.30 -37.70
C ASN A 725 -9.33 -1.29 -37.19
N GLY A 726 -9.36 -1.02 -35.87
CA GLY A 726 -10.20 0.02 -35.25
C GLY A 726 -9.65 1.45 -35.39
N ASN A 727 -8.60 1.71 -36.18
CA ASN A 727 -7.94 3.00 -36.35
C ASN A 727 -7.43 3.69 -35.05
N VAL A 728 -7.29 2.91 -33.96
CA VAL A 728 -6.75 3.43 -32.68
C VAL A 728 -5.24 3.62 -32.77
N VAL A 729 -4.56 2.69 -33.46
CA VAL A 729 -3.10 2.69 -33.65
C VAL A 729 -2.77 2.67 -35.15
N THR A 730 -1.90 3.58 -35.59
CA THR A 730 -1.41 3.60 -36.95
C THR A 730 0.05 3.14 -37.05
N PRO A 731 0.49 2.52 -38.17
CA PRO A 731 1.89 2.09 -38.34
C PRO A 731 2.89 3.24 -38.19
N GLU A 732 2.50 4.47 -38.58
CA GLU A 732 3.35 5.68 -38.46
C GLU A 732 3.59 6.03 -37.00
N ARG A 733 2.53 6.01 -36.15
CA ARG A 733 2.65 6.24 -34.70
C ARG A 733 3.51 5.18 -34.04
N MET A 734 3.37 3.92 -34.41
CA MET A 734 4.20 2.84 -33.91
C MET A 734 5.67 3.03 -34.31
N ARG A 735 5.97 3.41 -35.55
CA ARG A 735 7.33 3.69 -36.01
C ARG A 735 7.97 4.82 -35.23
N THR A 736 7.24 5.90 -34.94
CA THR A 736 7.72 7.01 -34.12
C THR A 736 7.94 6.57 -32.66
N GLY A 737 7.13 5.62 -32.17
CA GLY A 737 7.20 5.05 -30.83
C GLY A 737 8.32 4.03 -30.59
N ARG A 738 9.09 3.60 -31.60
CA ARG A 738 10.13 2.55 -31.51
C ARG A 738 11.10 2.74 -30.35
N ARG A 739 11.64 3.96 -30.19
CA ARG A 739 12.59 4.29 -29.13
C ARG A 739 12.02 4.02 -27.72
N TYR A 740 10.73 4.29 -27.52
CA TYR A 740 10.05 4.02 -26.25
C TYR A 740 9.75 2.54 -26.09
N ALA A 741 9.36 1.83 -27.14
CA ALA A 741 9.12 0.40 -27.11
C ALA A 741 10.40 -0.39 -26.79
N ILE A 742 11.54 0.01 -27.33
CA ILE A 742 12.85 -0.56 -27.00
C ILE A 742 13.17 -0.33 -25.52
N LEU A 743 13.01 0.91 -25.02
CA LEU A 743 13.25 1.24 -23.63
C LEU A 743 12.32 0.42 -22.70
N ILE A 744 11.02 0.39 -23.00
CA ILE A 744 10.04 -0.39 -22.24
C ILE A 744 10.39 -1.88 -22.29
N GLY A 745 10.82 -2.40 -23.44
CA GLY A 745 11.27 -3.78 -23.60
C GLY A 745 12.43 -4.13 -22.67
N PHE A 746 13.43 -3.29 -22.56
CA PHE A 746 14.55 -3.48 -21.61
C PHE A 746 14.10 -3.36 -20.15
N VAL A 747 13.22 -2.42 -19.83
CA VAL A 747 12.67 -2.26 -18.48
C VAL A 747 11.85 -3.51 -18.09
N LEU A 748 10.98 -3.99 -18.97
CA LEU A 748 10.21 -5.22 -18.73
C LEU A 748 11.12 -6.44 -18.57
N ALA A 749 12.15 -6.55 -19.41
CA ALA A 749 13.13 -7.62 -19.29
C ALA A 749 13.85 -7.58 -17.94
N ALA A 750 14.22 -6.41 -17.43
CA ALA A 750 14.87 -6.26 -16.13
C ALA A 750 13.96 -6.66 -14.95
N PHE A 751 12.65 -6.51 -15.07
CA PHE A 751 11.69 -6.97 -14.06
C PHE A 751 11.45 -8.47 -14.07
N LEU A 752 11.58 -9.11 -15.22
CA LEU A 752 11.21 -10.51 -15.42
C LEU A 752 12.38 -11.48 -15.30
N THR A 753 13.61 -11.00 -15.55
CA THR A 753 14.86 -11.79 -15.44
C THR A 753 15.63 -11.46 -14.16
N PRO A 754 16.52 -12.38 -13.70
CA PRO A 754 17.53 -12.00 -12.72
C PRO A 754 18.31 -10.76 -13.16
N PRO A 755 18.89 -9.98 -12.24
CA PRO A 755 19.58 -8.74 -12.56
C PRO A 755 20.97 -9.03 -13.20
N ASP A 756 20.98 -9.65 -14.37
CA ASP A 756 22.17 -9.89 -15.18
C ASP A 756 21.97 -9.36 -16.62
N PRO A 757 22.99 -8.73 -17.21
CA PRO A 757 22.86 -8.10 -18.53
C PRO A 757 22.56 -9.07 -19.66
N ILE A 758 22.98 -10.32 -19.56
CA ILE A 758 22.85 -11.32 -20.64
C ILE A 758 21.42 -11.84 -20.69
N SER A 759 20.85 -12.30 -19.55
CA SER A 759 19.45 -12.71 -19.50
C SER A 759 18.51 -11.57 -19.86
N GLN A 760 18.84 -10.33 -19.47
CA GLN A 760 18.07 -9.15 -19.82
C GLN A 760 18.07 -8.89 -21.34
N MET A 761 19.25 -8.95 -21.99
CA MET A 761 19.33 -8.81 -23.45
C MET A 761 18.58 -9.91 -24.19
N MET A 762 18.73 -11.16 -23.73
CA MET A 762 18.07 -12.33 -24.33
C MET A 762 16.55 -12.24 -24.27
N MET A 763 16.01 -11.55 -23.28
CA MET A 763 14.57 -11.30 -23.17
C MET A 763 14.14 -10.07 -23.98
N ALA A 764 14.94 -8.99 -23.97
CA ALA A 764 14.61 -7.76 -24.67
C ALA A 764 14.60 -7.92 -26.22
N LEU A 765 15.50 -8.73 -26.78
CA LEU A 765 15.56 -8.94 -28.24
C LEU A 765 14.28 -9.53 -28.84
N PRO A 766 13.68 -10.61 -28.33
CA PRO A 766 12.37 -11.09 -28.80
C PRO A 766 11.25 -10.08 -28.67
N LEU A 767 11.26 -9.28 -27.60
CA LEU A 767 10.28 -8.19 -27.39
C LEU A 767 10.36 -7.13 -28.50
N ILE A 768 11.57 -6.71 -28.85
CA ILE A 768 11.82 -5.74 -29.91
C ILE A 768 11.41 -6.34 -31.26
N PHE A 769 11.76 -7.61 -31.53
CA PHE A 769 11.36 -8.30 -32.74
C PHE A 769 9.83 -8.38 -32.88
N LEU A 770 9.11 -8.74 -31.81
CA LEU A 770 7.66 -8.79 -31.81
C LEU A 770 7.01 -7.41 -32.01
N TYR A 771 7.62 -6.35 -31.50
CA TYR A 771 7.18 -5.00 -31.78
C TYR A 771 7.31 -4.63 -33.24
N GLU A 772 8.42 -4.95 -33.89
CA GLU A 772 8.62 -4.75 -35.34
C GLU A 772 7.62 -5.58 -36.15
N LEU A 773 7.40 -6.85 -35.78
CA LEU A 773 6.36 -7.69 -36.37
C LEU A 773 4.98 -7.06 -36.22
N SER A 774 4.68 -6.45 -35.07
CA SER A 774 3.42 -5.77 -34.81
C SER A 774 3.25 -4.54 -35.70
N ILE A 775 4.31 -3.80 -36.02
CA ILE A 775 4.25 -2.68 -37.00
C ILE A 775 3.89 -3.21 -38.39
N TRP A 776 4.43 -4.36 -38.79
CA TRP A 776 4.10 -5.00 -40.07
C TRP A 776 2.63 -5.48 -40.09
N VAL A 777 2.18 -6.11 -39.01
CA VAL A 777 0.77 -6.52 -38.83
C VAL A 777 -0.18 -5.31 -38.89
N ALA A 778 0.16 -4.20 -38.22
CA ALA A 778 -0.63 -2.97 -38.31
C ALA A 778 -0.77 -2.45 -39.73
N LYS A 779 0.30 -2.54 -40.55
CA LYS A 779 0.28 -2.12 -41.97
C LYS A 779 -0.66 -3.00 -42.83
N VAL A 780 -0.74 -4.29 -42.50
CA VAL A 780 -1.60 -5.24 -43.21
C VAL A 780 -3.06 -5.12 -42.77
N ALA A 781 -3.29 -4.78 -41.48
CA ALA A 781 -4.61 -4.67 -40.88
C ALA A 781 -5.34 -3.37 -41.20
N GLN A 782 -4.64 -2.31 -41.62
CA GLN A 782 -5.32 -1.06 -42.01
C GLN A 782 -6.22 -1.26 -43.22
N PRO A 783 -7.50 -0.88 -43.13
CA PRO A 783 -8.37 -0.87 -44.30
C PRO A 783 -7.73 -0.04 -45.41
N ARG A 784 -7.53 -0.62 -46.58
CA ARG A 784 -7.17 0.16 -47.77
C ARG A 784 -8.35 1.06 -48.10
N GLY A 785 -8.23 2.36 -47.75
CA GLY A 785 -9.18 3.39 -48.09
C GLY A 785 -9.29 3.59 -49.60
#